data_6b47771b1ee36be0fc686b9104e16912
#
_entry.id   6b47771b1ee36be0fc686b9104e16912
#
_cell.length_a   1.000
_cell.length_b   1.000
_cell.length_c   1.000
_cell.angle_alpha   90.00
_cell.angle_beta   90.00
_cell.angle_gamma   90.00
#
_symmetry.space_group_name_H-M   'P 1'
#
loop_
_entity.id
_entity.type
_entity.pdbx_description
1 polymer ?
#
loop_
_entity_poly.entity_id
_entity_poly.type
_entity_poly.pdbx_seq_one_letter_code
_entity_poly.pdbx_strand_id
1 'polypeptide(L)'
;MMKRKEIELLAPAGNMEALKAAVAAGCNAVYLGGTLFSARAFAGNFDHDEMIEAVRYCHIRGVSVYVTLNTLLFETEFENAVKEVQFLYDHDVDALLVQDLGLFHYLRQCFPDLGVHCSTQMHIHNPAGVRYVKEMGAERAVLARETPLEIIEECCKEDIDIEVFVYGALCISYSGQCLMSASLKNRSGNRGMCAQLCRLKYFADDMPEGKNKDGDYLLSPKDLNTLDRLPELLNAGVKSLKIEGRMKRPEYVYIVTKTFREAIDAWYEGREYHVSAERLKQMELMFHRGFTEGHIFHAGVKDRMNPYRPNHQGLEIGRVVDYKNGKVCVKLSDTLHQHDGLRILNTPADTGLTAVRIEKNGKLVNSAGKGDTVWLDCRSKPAPRKGQPLHKTSDTLLIDEIDRMIAGTVRRIPIVIGYDAQPGQPLRLYAEDQEGHSVYAESEMLCEEAKKAALTEGRIEAALAKISDEPYAASFGSRSVGNVFLPVSVINETRRQLLAAMNDARAHRYDRAGRKPYQWNVVQKESEHPLLLSISDEAEEPVYEREVSVCRKTAVPDQQHYQLRSPVNEHDEGTEPLSWTILSSVSDLAHPKENAIAGYTMNCCNSYALDYLLSQPGITGVILSTEVQNLQIGKMLEAFEDRNGFVPCTYRLVYGRRVLMYIKEGIRIPDGTKQLRDIHGNVFPLRREGSLLEILEQEAYTSDNPFCTGSCLIFTNETSGDRQAIKEEAYEELYQRI
;
A
#
# COMPACT_ATOMS: atom_id res chain seq x y z
N MET A 1 19.88 -28.63 5.76
CA MET A 1 19.03 -27.60 6.38
C MET A 1 18.58 -26.68 5.24
N MET A 2 17.29 -26.67 4.87
CA MET A 2 16.76 -25.63 3.99
C MET A 2 17.04 -24.28 4.65
N LYS A 3 17.69 -23.34 3.93
CA LYS A 3 17.78 -21.94 4.38
C LYS A 3 16.33 -21.49 4.60
N ARG A 4 15.91 -21.21 5.86
CA ARG A 4 14.65 -20.53 6.12
C ARG A 4 14.68 -19.25 5.32
N LYS A 5 13.70 -19.04 4.41
CA LYS A 5 13.54 -17.75 3.73
C LYS A 5 13.48 -16.67 4.80
N GLU A 6 14.33 -15.68 4.70
CA GLU A 6 14.38 -14.57 5.65
C GLU A 6 13.06 -13.80 5.65
N ILE A 7 12.61 -13.38 6.84
CA ILE A 7 11.43 -12.51 6.95
C ILE A 7 11.79 -11.13 6.44
N GLU A 8 11.06 -10.65 5.45
CA GLU A 8 11.25 -9.33 4.87
C GLU A 8 10.50 -8.26 5.68
N LEU A 9 11.19 -7.20 6.06
CA LEU A 9 10.59 -5.97 6.58
C LEU A 9 10.57 -4.93 5.46
N LEU A 10 9.36 -4.62 4.97
CA LEU A 10 9.12 -3.72 3.86
C LEU A 10 8.72 -2.34 4.37
N ALA A 11 9.59 -1.35 4.18
CA ALA A 11 9.41 0.01 4.66
C ALA A 11 8.92 0.97 3.55
N PRO A 12 8.12 1.99 3.90
CA PRO A 12 7.67 3.00 2.95
C PRO A 12 8.75 4.04 2.68
N ALA A 13 8.89 4.47 1.41
CA ALA A 13 9.70 5.62 1.05
C ALA A 13 8.89 6.59 0.17
N GLY A 14 8.67 7.80 0.66
CA GLY A 14 7.98 8.86 -0.07
C GLY A 14 8.94 9.85 -0.74
N ASN A 15 10.20 9.85 -0.35
CA ASN A 15 11.30 10.64 -0.88
C ASN A 15 12.63 10.01 -0.46
N MET A 16 13.75 10.59 -0.90
CA MET A 16 15.08 10.06 -0.67
C MET A 16 15.50 10.08 0.82
N GLU A 17 15.05 11.07 1.61
CA GLU A 17 15.31 11.13 3.05
C GLU A 17 14.62 9.98 3.80
N ALA A 18 13.35 9.71 3.48
CA ALA A 18 12.60 8.59 4.06
C ALA A 18 13.21 7.24 3.64
N LEU A 19 13.70 7.10 2.41
CA LEU A 19 14.41 5.92 1.94
C LEU A 19 15.70 5.68 2.75
N LYS A 20 16.53 6.70 2.91
CA LYS A 20 17.76 6.63 3.73
C LYS A 20 17.45 6.26 5.18
N ALA A 21 16.37 6.82 5.75
CA ALA A 21 15.88 6.49 7.09
C ALA A 21 15.45 5.01 7.21
N ALA A 22 14.72 4.48 6.22
CA ALA A 22 14.31 3.07 6.18
C ALA A 22 15.50 2.12 6.15
N VAL A 23 16.49 2.41 5.29
CA VAL A 23 17.73 1.61 5.15
C VAL A 23 18.55 1.64 6.45
N ALA A 24 18.72 2.83 7.06
CA ALA A 24 19.40 2.99 8.35
C ALA A 24 18.69 2.25 9.47
N ALA A 25 17.35 2.18 9.45
CA ALA A 25 16.55 1.44 10.42
C ALA A 25 16.59 -0.09 10.25
N GLY A 26 17.16 -0.61 9.16
CA GLY A 26 17.37 -2.04 8.95
C GLY A 26 16.25 -2.75 8.18
N CYS A 27 15.55 -2.08 7.27
CA CYS A 27 14.60 -2.74 6.37
C CYS A 27 15.31 -3.72 5.42
N ASN A 28 14.57 -4.70 4.91
CA ASN A 28 15.05 -5.62 3.86
C ASN A 28 14.68 -5.10 2.46
N ALA A 29 13.56 -4.38 2.37
CA ALA A 29 13.10 -3.78 1.14
C ALA A 29 12.41 -2.44 1.41
N VAL A 30 12.35 -1.60 0.37
CA VAL A 30 11.55 -0.36 0.37
C VAL A 30 10.52 -0.41 -0.74
N TYR A 31 9.34 0.17 -0.49
CA TYR A 31 8.39 0.42 -1.57
C TYR A 31 8.18 1.93 -1.76
N LEU A 32 8.19 2.33 -3.01
CA LEU A 32 8.12 3.72 -3.42
C LEU A 32 7.28 3.88 -4.68
N GLY A 33 7.07 5.08 -5.15
CA GLY A 33 6.32 5.36 -6.38
C GLY A 33 7.00 6.39 -7.23
N GLY A 34 6.91 6.20 -8.54
CA GLY A 34 7.22 7.24 -9.50
C GLY A 34 6.17 8.35 -9.51
N THR A 35 6.40 9.39 -10.29
CA THR A 35 5.50 10.53 -10.44
C THR A 35 4.17 10.15 -11.11
N LEU A 36 4.12 9.01 -11.82
CA LEU A 36 2.96 8.49 -12.53
C LEU A 36 2.48 7.14 -11.94
N PHE A 37 1.19 6.82 -12.12
CA PHE A 37 0.57 5.51 -11.89
C PHE A 37 0.68 4.95 -10.46
N SER A 38 0.86 5.80 -9.46
CA SER A 38 0.97 5.38 -8.07
C SER A 38 -0.26 5.74 -7.24
N ALA A 39 -0.71 4.82 -6.36
CA ALA A 39 -1.85 5.00 -5.46
C ALA A 39 -1.67 6.12 -4.40
N ARG A 40 -0.56 6.81 -4.38
CA ARG A 40 -0.28 7.98 -3.55
C ARG A 40 0.24 9.14 -4.41
N ALA A 41 -0.61 9.61 -5.34
CA ALA A 41 -0.28 10.70 -6.27
C ALA A 41 0.20 12.01 -5.57
N PHE A 42 -0.17 12.22 -4.30
CA PHE A 42 0.23 13.38 -3.49
C PHE A 42 1.42 13.14 -2.55
N ALA A 43 2.10 11.98 -2.65
CA ALA A 43 3.40 11.79 -2.01
C ALA A 43 4.48 12.57 -2.78
N GLY A 44 5.68 12.73 -2.20
CA GLY A 44 6.81 13.34 -2.89
C GLY A 44 7.07 12.65 -4.23
N ASN A 45 7.03 11.31 -4.22
CA ASN A 45 7.35 10.43 -5.33
C ASN A 45 8.76 10.68 -5.90
N PHE A 46 9.24 9.76 -6.73
CA PHE A 46 10.59 9.81 -7.30
C PHE A 46 10.50 10.14 -8.78
N ASP A 47 11.28 11.11 -9.24
CA ASP A 47 11.51 11.27 -10.66
C ASP A 47 12.50 10.19 -11.17
N HIS A 48 12.82 10.19 -12.46
CA HIS A 48 13.68 9.15 -13.05
C HIS A 48 15.11 9.20 -12.49
N ASP A 49 15.68 10.38 -12.28
CA ASP A 49 17.05 10.50 -11.74
C ASP A 49 17.10 10.08 -10.26
N GLU A 50 16.13 10.49 -9.47
CA GLU A 50 15.97 10.06 -8.08
C GLU A 50 15.70 8.55 -7.98
N MET A 51 14.95 7.96 -8.94
CA MET A 51 14.69 6.52 -9.01
C MET A 51 15.99 5.73 -9.23
N ILE A 52 16.82 6.14 -10.17
CA ILE A 52 18.14 5.53 -10.43
C ILE A 52 19.02 5.61 -9.17
N GLU A 53 19.09 6.80 -8.53
CA GLU A 53 19.83 6.98 -7.27
C GLU A 53 19.30 6.07 -6.17
N ALA A 54 17.96 5.97 -6.03
CA ALA A 54 17.31 5.16 -5.00
C ALA A 54 17.62 3.67 -5.17
N VAL A 55 17.49 3.13 -6.38
CA VAL A 55 17.82 1.73 -6.70
C VAL A 55 19.28 1.46 -6.38
N ARG A 56 20.20 2.27 -6.92
CA ARG A 56 21.65 2.12 -6.68
C ARG A 56 21.97 2.18 -5.17
N TYR A 57 21.43 3.16 -4.45
CA TYR A 57 21.67 3.33 -3.01
C TYR A 57 21.22 2.10 -2.20
N CYS A 58 20.03 1.56 -2.53
CA CYS A 58 19.47 0.40 -1.87
C CYS A 58 20.26 -0.88 -2.20
N HIS A 59 20.53 -1.15 -3.48
CA HIS A 59 21.20 -2.37 -3.92
C HIS A 59 22.61 -2.51 -3.34
N ILE A 60 23.39 -1.43 -3.34
CA ILE A 60 24.72 -1.41 -2.71
C ILE A 60 24.63 -1.85 -1.23
N ARG A 61 23.50 -1.58 -0.56
CA ARG A 61 23.27 -1.90 0.86
C ARG A 61 22.44 -3.18 1.09
N GLY A 62 22.24 -3.99 0.05
CA GLY A 62 21.49 -5.24 0.14
C GLY A 62 20.01 -5.02 0.49
N VAL A 63 19.40 -3.95 -0.03
CA VAL A 63 17.97 -3.63 0.13
C VAL A 63 17.29 -3.70 -1.23
N SER A 64 16.14 -4.37 -1.30
CA SER A 64 15.34 -4.44 -2.53
C SER A 64 14.45 -3.21 -2.70
N VAL A 65 14.13 -2.88 -3.95
CA VAL A 65 13.30 -1.73 -4.32
C VAL A 65 12.06 -2.20 -5.09
N TYR A 66 10.89 -1.95 -4.54
CA TYR A 66 9.61 -2.28 -5.17
C TYR A 66 8.89 -1.01 -5.56
N VAL A 67 8.54 -0.89 -6.85
CA VAL A 67 7.87 0.31 -7.37
C VAL A 67 6.38 0.08 -7.53
N THR A 68 5.58 1.03 -7.04
CA THR A 68 4.12 0.95 -7.12
C THR A 68 3.62 1.50 -8.46
N LEU A 69 3.10 0.62 -9.32
CA LEU A 69 2.28 0.89 -10.49
C LEU A 69 0.86 0.35 -10.22
N ASN A 70 0.30 0.76 -9.09
CA ASN A 70 -0.86 0.14 -8.47
C ASN A 70 -2.12 1.00 -8.56
N THR A 71 -2.33 1.62 -9.69
CA THR A 71 -3.57 2.30 -10.09
C THR A 71 -4.23 1.56 -11.24
N LEU A 72 -5.55 1.72 -11.38
CA LEU A 72 -6.24 1.33 -12.61
C LEU A 72 -5.77 2.23 -13.76
N LEU A 73 -5.59 1.64 -14.92
CA LEU A 73 -5.14 2.30 -16.13
C LEU A 73 -6.30 2.43 -17.13
N PHE A 74 -6.49 3.63 -17.70
CA PHE A 74 -7.35 3.79 -18.85
C PHE A 74 -6.58 3.47 -20.14
N GLU A 75 -7.30 3.14 -21.20
CA GLU A 75 -6.68 2.80 -22.49
C GLU A 75 -5.65 3.83 -22.95
N THR A 76 -5.97 5.13 -22.83
CA THR A 76 -5.08 6.22 -23.25
C THR A 76 -3.80 6.37 -22.43
N GLU A 77 -3.71 5.71 -21.28
CA GLU A 77 -2.57 5.78 -20.37
C GLU A 77 -1.67 4.55 -20.49
N PHE A 78 -2.20 3.46 -21.03
CA PHE A 78 -1.55 2.15 -20.99
C PHE A 78 -0.16 2.16 -21.65
N GLU A 79 -0.04 2.81 -22.79
CA GLU A 79 1.24 2.92 -23.50
C GLU A 79 2.31 3.69 -22.68
N ASN A 80 1.89 4.72 -21.95
CA ASN A 80 2.79 5.46 -21.08
C ASN A 80 3.18 4.65 -19.85
N ALA A 81 2.26 3.83 -19.32
CA ALA A 81 2.58 2.89 -18.24
C ALA A 81 3.60 1.84 -18.70
N VAL A 82 3.48 1.35 -19.93
CA VAL A 82 4.47 0.42 -20.52
C VAL A 82 5.85 1.06 -20.70
N LYS A 83 5.92 2.35 -21.07
CA LYS A 83 7.21 3.08 -21.14
C LYS A 83 7.84 3.22 -19.74
N GLU A 84 7.03 3.51 -18.75
CA GLU A 84 7.51 3.55 -17.35
C GLU A 84 8.00 2.17 -16.87
N VAL A 85 7.27 1.10 -17.20
CA VAL A 85 7.74 -0.27 -16.93
C VAL A 85 9.09 -0.55 -17.57
N GLN A 86 9.26 -0.18 -18.87
CA GLN A 86 10.52 -0.37 -19.55
C GLN A 86 11.67 0.36 -18.86
N PHE A 87 11.45 1.63 -18.47
CA PHE A 87 12.45 2.40 -17.70
C PHE A 87 12.83 1.70 -16.40
N LEU A 88 11.86 1.25 -15.62
CA LEU A 88 12.09 0.56 -14.33
C LEU A 88 12.80 -0.79 -14.52
N TYR A 89 12.46 -1.49 -15.59
CA TYR A 89 13.09 -2.74 -15.99
C TYR A 89 14.56 -2.54 -16.35
N ASP A 90 14.88 -1.52 -17.15
CA ASP A 90 16.24 -1.20 -17.60
C ASP A 90 17.14 -0.68 -16.45
N HIS A 91 16.54 -0.24 -15.32
CA HIS A 91 17.26 0.29 -14.16
C HIS A 91 17.16 -0.61 -12.92
N ASP A 92 17.08 -1.94 -13.12
CA ASP A 92 17.22 -2.97 -12.09
C ASP A 92 16.22 -2.91 -10.94
N VAL A 93 15.01 -2.34 -11.12
CA VAL A 93 13.96 -2.42 -10.09
C VAL A 93 13.60 -3.89 -9.82
N ASP A 94 13.55 -4.30 -8.54
CA ASP A 94 13.39 -5.71 -8.16
C ASP A 94 11.99 -6.25 -8.48
N ALA A 95 10.93 -5.46 -8.20
CA ALA A 95 9.55 -5.85 -8.52
C ALA A 95 8.61 -4.66 -8.67
N LEU A 96 7.48 -4.88 -9.33
CA LEU A 96 6.38 -3.93 -9.46
C LEU A 96 5.18 -4.40 -8.64
N LEU A 97 4.57 -3.47 -7.87
CA LEU A 97 3.27 -3.71 -7.24
C LEU A 97 2.16 -3.25 -8.19
N VAL A 98 1.30 -4.17 -8.60
CA VAL A 98 0.29 -3.94 -9.65
C VAL A 98 -1.12 -4.21 -9.13
N GLN A 99 -2.08 -3.38 -9.56
CA GLN A 99 -3.53 -3.57 -9.33
C GLN A 99 -4.27 -3.97 -10.61
N ASP A 100 -3.93 -3.34 -11.73
CA ASP A 100 -4.63 -3.49 -13.01
C ASP A 100 -4.37 -4.87 -13.61
N LEU A 101 -5.44 -5.64 -13.89
CA LEU A 101 -5.35 -6.99 -14.44
C LEU A 101 -4.71 -7.01 -15.84
N GLY A 102 -5.00 -5.99 -16.65
CA GLY A 102 -4.43 -5.86 -17.99
C GLY A 102 -2.92 -5.62 -17.94
N LEU A 103 -2.48 -4.69 -17.06
CA LEU A 103 -1.04 -4.46 -16.85
C LEU A 103 -0.36 -5.71 -16.28
N PHE A 104 -0.99 -6.37 -15.30
CA PHE A 104 -0.43 -7.59 -14.72
C PHE A 104 -0.19 -8.65 -15.80
N HIS A 105 -1.20 -8.94 -16.60
CA HIS A 105 -1.10 -9.93 -17.67
C HIS A 105 -0.07 -9.52 -18.72
N TYR A 106 -0.04 -8.23 -19.09
CA TYR A 106 0.97 -7.68 -20.00
C TYR A 106 2.39 -7.91 -19.49
N LEU A 107 2.63 -7.66 -18.20
CA LEU A 107 3.95 -7.86 -17.58
C LEU A 107 4.39 -9.32 -17.63
N ARG A 108 3.50 -10.26 -17.35
CA ARG A 108 3.85 -11.69 -17.39
C ARG A 108 4.19 -12.18 -18.78
N GLN A 109 3.56 -11.63 -19.81
CA GLN A 109 3.90 -11.97 -21.18
C GLN A 109 5.17 -11.26 -21.69
N CYS A 110 5.25 -9.94 -21.46
CA CYS A 110 6.27 -9.11 -22.10
C CYS A 110 7.57 -9.01 -21.28
N PHE A 111 7.51 -9.14 -19.96
CA PHE A 111 8.64 -9.02 -19.03
C PHE A 111 8.64 -10.19 -18.05
N PRO A 112 8.84 -11.44 -18.52
CA PRO A 112 8.66 -12.64 -17.70
C PRO A 112 9.66 -12.76 -16.53
N ASP A 113 10.79 -12.11 -16.62
CA ASP A 113 11.88 -12.05 -15.62
C ASP A 113 11.79 -10.83 -14.67
N LEU A 114 10.75 -10.00 -14.78
CA LEU A 114 10.47 -8.91 -13.84
C LEU A 114 9.58 -9.41 -12.71
N GLY A 115 9.96 -9.18 -11.46
CA GLY A 115 9.12 -9.48 -10.29
C GLY A 115 7.79 -8.73 -10.33
N VAL A 116 6.66 -9.42 -10.11
CA VAL A 116 5.34 -8.79 -10.00
C VAL A 116 4.66 -9.21 -8.70
N HIS A 117 4.33 -8.23 -7.90
CA HIS A 117 3.59 -8.37 -6.64
C HIS A 117 2.15 -7.87 -6.84
N CYS A 118 1.17 -8.67 -6.43
CA CYS A 118 -0.22 -8.21 -6.40
C CYS A 118 -0.40 -7.15 -5.34
N SER A 119 -0.81 -5.93 -5.72
CA SER A 119 -1.15 -4.89 -4.76
C SER A 119 -2.35 -5.29 -3.89
N THR A 120 -2.40 -4.82 -2.64
CA THR A 120 -3.59 -4.97 -1.79
C THR A 120 -4.89 -4.46 -2.45
N GLN A 121 -4.77 -3.57 -3.43
CA GLN A 121 -5.90 -3.04 -4.19
C GLN A 121 -6.49 -4.04 -5.20
N MET A 122 -5.81 -5.15 -5.51
CA MET A 122 -6.39 -6.29 -6.24
C MET A 122 -7.40 -7.08 -5.40
N HIS A 123 -7.54 -6.74 -4.12
CA HIS A 123 -8.53 -7.33 -3.23
C HIS A 123 -8.35 -8.83 -2.98
N ILE A 124 -7.12 -9.30 -2.85
CA ILE A 124 -6.82 -10.69 -2.49
C ILE A 124 -7.04 -10.86 -0.97
N HIS A 125 -7.98 -11.72 -0.59
CA HIS A 125 -8.43 -11.84 0.80
C HIS A 125 -8.75 -13.28 1.24
N ASN A 126 -8.47 -14.29 0.40
CA ASN A 126 -8.73 -15.69 0.66
C ASN A 126 -7.76 -16.62 -0.10
N PRO A 127 -7.69 -17.92 0.22
CA PRO A 127 -6.79 -18.88 -0.44
C PRO A 127 -7.04 -19.04 -1.95
N ALA A 128 -8.31 -18.99 -2.39
CA ALA A 128 -8.64 -19.08 -3.81
C ALA A 128 -7.97 -17.97 -4.63
N GLY A 129 -8.05 -16.71 -4.14
CA GLY A 129 -7.41 -15.57 -4.77
C GLY A 129 -5.89 -15.67 -4.79
N VAL A 130 -5.30 -16.16 -3.70
CA VAL A 130 -3.84 -16.36 -3.61
C VAL A 130 -3.38 -17.42 -4.63
N ARG A 131 -4.09 -18.53 -4.73
CA ARG A 131 -3.79 -19.59 -5.70
C ARG A 131 -3.90 -19.09 -7.13
N TYR A 132 -4.95 -18.35 -7.42
CA TYR A 132 -5.17 -17.82 -8.75
C TYR A 132 -4.05 -16.83 -9.18
N VAL A 133 -3.68 -15.88 -8.33
CA VAL A 133 -2.60 -14.93 -8.70
C VAL A 133 -1.23 -15.60 -8.78
N LYS A 134 -0.99 -16.67 -8.03
CA LYS A 134 0.18 -17.54 -8.21
C LYS A 134 0.20 -18.17 -9.61
N GLU A 135 -0.93 -18.71 -10.06
CA GLU A 135 -1.08 -19.28 -11.41
C GLU A 135 -0.90 -18.21 -12.50
N MET A 136 -1.32 -16.97 -12.24
CA MET A 136 -1.02 -15.84 -13.11
C MET A 136 0.47 -15.48 -13.17
N GLY A 137 1.31 -16.03 -12.28
CA GLY A 137 2.74 -15.78 -12.22
C GLY A 137 3.14 -14.62 -11.28
N ALA A 138 2.32 -14.31 -10.27
CA ALA A 138 2.74 -13.42 -9.19
C ALA A 138 3.83 -14.07 -8.33
N GLU A 139 4.82 -13.30 -7.92
CA GLU A 139 5.81 -13.73 -6.94
C GLU A 139 5.33 -13.52 -5.51
N ARG A 140 4.40 -12.57 -5.32
CA ARG A 140 3.88 -12.19 -4.00
C ARG A 140 2.44 -11.71 -4.07
N ALA A 141 1.65 -12.10 -3.07
CA ALA A 141 0.31 -11.57 -2.85
C ALA A 141 0.29 -10.67 -1.59
N VAL A 142 -0.07 -9.38 -1.77
CA VAL A 142 -0.34 -8.47 -0.65
C VAL A 142 -1.81 -8.61 -0.28
N LEU A 143 -2.09 -9.23 0.86
CA LEU A 143 -3.45 -9.47 1.29
C LEU A 143 -4.21 -8.17 1.61
N ALA A 144 -5.52 -8.21 1.48
CA ALA A 144 -6.40 -7.16 1.96
C ALA A 144 -6.24 -6.98 3.47
N ARG A 145 -6.32 -5.73 3.95
CA ARG A 145 -6.12 -5.38 5.38
C ARG A 145 -7.21 -5.94 6.30
N GLU A 146 -8.28 -6.42 5.70
CA GLU A 146 -9.46 -6.97 6.37
C GLU A 146 -9.33 -8.48 6.63
N THR A 147 -8.27 -9.13 6.13
CA THR A 147 -8.04 -10.58 6.24
C THR A 147 -7.64 -10.97 7.67
N PRO A 148 -8.38 -11.86 8.35
CA PRO A 148 -8.06 -12.30 9.70
C PRO A 148 -6.93 -13.35 9.72
N LEU A 149 -6.34 -13.58 10.90
CA LEU A 149 -5.14 -14.42 11.05
C LEU A 149 -5.33 -15.84 10.53
N GLU A 150 -6.45 -16.48 10.81
CA GLU A 150 -6.75 -17.84 10.36
C GLU A 150 -6.77 -17.98 8.83
N ILE A 151 -7.28 -16.97 8.13
CA ILE A 151 -7.25 -16.92 6.67
C ILE A 151 -5.85 -16.62 6.15
N ILE A 152 -5.09 -15.76 6.84
CA ILE A 152 -3.67 -15.50 6.53
C ILE A 152 -2.87 -16.81 6.64
N GLU A 153 -3.10 -17.62 7.69
CA GLU A 153 -2.48 -18.94 7.89
C GLU A 153 -2.78 -19.89 6.73
N GLU A 154 -4.03 -19.91 6.25
CA GLU A 154 -4.42 -20.70 5.09
C GLU A 154 -3.75 -20.21 3.81
N CYS A 155 -3.74 -18.91 3.58
CA CYS A 155 -3.04 -18.29 2.45
C CYS A 155 -1.52 -18.60 2.45
N CYS A 156 -0.90 -18.66 3.63
CA CYS A 156 0.53 -18.96 3.76
C CYS A 156 0.88 -20.43 3.43
N LYS A 157 -0.10 -21.33 3.32
CA LYS A 157 0.13 -22.72 2.88
C LYS A 157 0.31 -22.80 1.36
N GLU A 158 -0.14 -21.82 0.61
CA GLU A 158 0.12 -21.73 -0.82
C GLU A 158 1.61 -21.41 -1.06
N ASP A 159 2.20 -21.99 -2.10
CA ASP A 159 3.62 -21.81 -2.41
C ASP A 159 3.86 -20.47 -3.14
N ILE A 160 3.61 -19.37 -2.48
CA ILE A 160 3.82 -17.98 -2.90
C ILE A 160 4.11 -17.13 -1.66
N ASP A 161 4.88 -16.05 -1.81
CA ASP A 161 5.16 -15.15 -0.70
C ASP A 161 3.91 -14.35 -0.31
N ILE A 162 3.52 -14.42 0.95
CA ILE A 162 2.41 -13.63 1.50
C ILE A 162 2.94 -12.39 2.22
N GLU A 163 2.39 -11.23 1.86
CA GLU A 163 2.68 -9.94 2.46
C GLU A 163 1.46 -9.40 3.19
N VAL A 164 1.64 -8.92 4.42
CA VAL A 164 0.57 -8.29 5.21
C VAL A 164 1.01 -6.93 5.74
N PHE A 165 0.05 -5.99 5.87
CA PHE A 165 0.31 -4.75 6.61
C PHE A 165 0.37 -5.04 8.10
N VAL A 166 1.38 -4.46 8.78
CA VAL A 166 1.60 -4.65 10.21
C VAL A 166 1.51 -3.34 11.02
N TYR A 167 1.60 -2.19 10.36
CA TYR A 167 1.55 -0.89 11.03
C TYR A 167 1.03 0.22 10.12
N GLY A 168 0.32 1.18 10.71
CA GLY A 168 -0.08 2.44 10.08
C GLY A 168 -1.54 2.49 9.66
N ALA A 169 -1.88 3.35 8.70
CA ALA A 169 -3.26 3.69 8.37
C ALA A 169 -4.09 2.51 7.83
N LEU A 170 -5.27 2.30 8.42
CA LEU A 170 -6.29 1.39 7.89
C LEU A 170 -7.28 2.13 6.98
N CYS A 171 -7.78 1.44 5.96
CA CYS A 171 -9.00 1.78 5.25
C CYS A 171 -10.22 1.27 6.01
N ILE A 172 -11.38 1.90 5.82
CA ILE A 172 -12.65 1.43 6.37
C ILE A 172 -13.36 0.47 5.43
N SER A 173 -13.25 0.70 4.11
CA SER A 173 -13.77 -0.18 3.08
C SER A 173 -12.76 -1.26 2.78
N TYR A 174 -13.23 -2.43 2.38
CA TYR A 174 -12.37 -3.45 1.82
C TYR A 174 -11.42 -2.86 0.77
N SER A 175 -10.17 -3.32 0.82
CA SER A 175 -9.09 -2.84 -0.03
C SER A 175 -9.46 -2.97 -1.52
N GLY A 176 -9.29 -1.90 -2.30
CA GLY A 176 -9.65 -1.87 -3.73
C GLY A 176 -11.15 -1.69 -4.05
N GLN A 177 -12.05 -1.77 -3.07
CA GLN A 177 -13.50 -1.78 -3.26
C GLN A 177 -14.19 -0.49 -2.77
N CYS A 178 -13.51 0.68 -2.84
CA CYS A 178 -14.09 1.95 -2.42
C CYS A 178 -14.29 2.91 -3.60
N LEU A 179 -15.54 3.23 -3.90
CA LEU A 179 -15.95 4.19 -4.95
C LEU A 179 -16.32 5.59 -4.40
N MET A 180 -16.32 5.81 -3.10
CA MET A 180 -16.87 7.02 -2.48
C MET A 180 -16.21 8.32 -2.97
N SER A 181 -14.89 8.33 -3.11
CA SER A 181 -14.19 9.51 -3.61
C SER A 181 -14.38 9.72 -5.11
N ALA A 182 -14.50 8.63 -5.89
CA ALA A 182 -14.78 8.71 -7.32
C ALA A 182 -16.19 9.29 -7.56
N SER A 183 -17.19 8.77 -6.87
CA SER A 183 -18.59 9.22 -7.00
C SER A 183 -18.79 10.68 -6.58
N LEU A 184 -18.33 11.06 -5.37
CA LEU A 184 -18.65 12.37 -4.79
C LEU A 184 -17.70 13.50 -5.19
N LYS A 185 -16.49 13.20 -5.62
CA LYS A 185 -15.44 14.22 -5.89
C LYS A 185 -14.74 14.03 -7.23
N ASN A 186 -15.16 13.06 -8.04
CA ASN A 186 -14.49 12.66 -9.27
C ASN A 186 -12.98 12.41 -9.05
N ARG A 187 -12.63 11.81 -7.90
CA ARG A 187 -11.27 11.52 -7.46
C ARG A 187 -11.17 10.07 -7.02
N SER A 188 -10.85 9.19 -7.95
CA SER A 188 -10.78 7.75 -7.68
C SER A 188 -9.68 7.39 -6.68
N GLY A 189 -10.05 6.64 -5.64
CA GLY A 189 -9.12 6.02 -4.71
C GLY A 189 -8.28 4.93 -5.38
N ASN A 190 -8.84 4.22 -6.35
CA ASN A 190 -8.17 3.20 -7.15
C ASN A 190 -7.21 3.79 -8.20
N ARG A 191 -7.23 5.12 -8.36
CA ARG A 191 -6.31 5.88 -9.22
C ARG A 191 -5.44 6.87 -8.44
N GLY A 192 -5.21 6.58 -7.15
CA GLY A 192 -4.29 7.34 -6.32
C GLY A 192 -4.80 8.68 -5.78
N MET A 193 -6.06 9.06 -6.03
CA MET A 193 -6.60 10.39 -5.73
C MET A 193 -7.61 10.40 -4.58
N CYS A 194 -7.59 9.42 -3.68
CA CYS A 194 -8.52 9.33 -2.55
C CYS A 194 -8.66 10.66 -1.78
N ALA A 195 -9.88 11.18 -1.67
CA ALA A 195 -10.19 12.41 -0.93
C ALA A 195 -10.37 12.19 0.58
N GLN A 196 -10.19 10.97 1.09
CA GLN A 196 -10.35 10.59 2.50
C GLN A 196 -11.72 10.98 3.09
N LEU A 197 -12.81 10.83 2.34
CA LEU A 197 -14.16 11.17 2.78
C LEU A 197 -14.58 10.40 4.03
N CYS A 198 -14.09 9.18 4.24
CA CYS A 198 -14.28 8.42 5.48
C CYS A 198 -13.72 9.12 6.74
N ARG A 199 -12.90 10.17 6.59
CA ARG A 199 -12.35 10.98 7.68
C ARG A 199 -13.14 12.26 7.96
N LEU A 200 -14.31 12.41 7.34
CA LEU A 200 -15.26 13.49 7.64
C LEU A 200 -16.21 13.07 8.77
N LYS A 201 -16.95 14.04 9.28
CA LYS A 201 -18.03 13.79 10.25
C LYS A 201 -19.29 13.31 9.56
N TYR A 202 -19.97 12.36 10.19
CA TYR A 202 -21.25 11.81 9.75
C TYR A 202 -22.27 11.86 10.88
N PHE A 203 -23.53 11.92 10.50
CA PHE A 203 -24.70 11.82 11.37
C PHE A 203 -25.41 10.50 11.07
N ALA A 204 -25.82 9.79 12.11
CA ALA A 204 -26.65 8.61 12.02
C ALA A 204 -28.04 8.95 12.60
N ASP A 205 -29.09 8.74 11.86
CA ASP A 205 -30.43 9.22 12.23
C ASP A 205 -31.00 8.59 13.51
N ASP A 206 -30.61 7.33 13.80
CA ASP A 206 -31.08 6.59 14.98
C ASP A 206 -30.18 6.73 16.22
N MET A 207 -29.29 7.71 16.26
CA MET A 207 -28.47 7.95 17.46
C MET A 207 -29.31 8.57 18.58
N PRO A 208 -29.11 8.15 19.84
CA PRO A 208 -29.83 8.71 20.99
C PRO A 208 -29.77 10.22 21.05
N GLU A 209 -30.89 10.85 21.48
CA GLU A 209 -31.03 12.30 21.58
C GLU A 209 -29.85 12.94 22.34
N GLY A 210 -29.22 13.95 21.76
CA GLY A 210 -28.04 14.62 22.30
C GLY A 210 -26.69 13.94 22.00
N LYS A 211 -26.68 12.71 21.48
CA LYS A 211 -25.46 12.08 20.93
C LYS A 211 -25.38 12.35 19.43
N ASN A 212 -24.15 12.51 18.93
CA ASN A 212 -23.87 12.81 17.52
C ASN A 212 -24.50 14.14 17.00
N LYS A 213 -24.82 15.09 17.89
CA LYS A 213 -25.42 16.39 17.52
C LYS A 213 -24.54 17.21 16.57
N ASP A 214 -23.22 17.14 16.77
CA ASP A 214 -22.21 17.86 15.96
C ASP A 214 -21.57 16.96 14.88
N GLY A 215 -22.08 15.75 14.69
CA GLY A 215 -21.51 14.70 13.88
C GLY A 215 -20.26 14.08 14.51
N ASP A 216 -20.03 12.80 14.21
CA ASP A 216 -18.85 12.04 14.66
C ASP A 216 -18.09 11.48 13.46
N TYR A 217 -16.81 11.14 13.64
CA TYR A 217 -16.00 10.51 12.60
C TYR A 217 -16.29 9.01 12.50
N LEU A 218 -17.56 8.67 12.21
CA LEU A 218 -18.10 7.30 12.27
C LEU A 218 -17.38 6.31 11.35
N LEU A 219 -16.84 6.80 10.22
CA LEU A 219 -16.12 6.00 9.23
C LEU A 219 -14.59 6.06 9.39
N SER A 220 -14.08 6.64 10.52
CA SER A 220 -12.65 6.84 10.73
C SER A 220 -12.02 5.73 11.57
N PRO A 221 -11.26 4.77 10.99
CA PRO A 221 -10.54 3.76 11.77
C PRO A 221 -9.31 4.35 12.46
N LYS A 222 -8.88 3.67 13.52
CA LYS A 222 -7.56 3.83 14.14
C LYS A 222 -6.45 3.33 13.22
N ASP A 223 -5.21 3.52 13.61
CA ASP A 223 -4.06 2.99 12.90
C ASP A 223 -3.71 1.58 13.41
N LEU A 224 -3.32 0.70 12.48
CA LEU A 224 -2.89 -0.65 12.80
C LEU A 224 -1.58 -0.63 13.60
N ASN A 225 -1.49 -1.49 14.59
CA ASN A 225 -0.25 -1.83 15.27
C ASN A 225 -0.33 -3.29 15.75
N THR A 226 0.45 -4.16 15.12
CA THR A 226 0.49 -5.60 15.44
C THR A 226 1.72 -6.00 16.25
N LEU A 227 2.50 -5.04 16.77
CA LEU A 227 3.82 -5.28 17.32
C LEU A 227 3.80 -6.28 18.49
N ASP A 228 2.80 -6.18 19.38
CA ASP A 228 2.68 -7.07 20.54
C ASP A 228 2.28 -8.51 20.14
N ARG A 229 1.71 -8.69 18.95
CA ARG A 229 1.28 -9.99 18.40
C ARG A 229 2.05 -10.40 17.15
N LEU A 230 3.17 -9.73 16.87
CA LEU A 230 4.02 -10.02 15.71
C LEU A 230 4.45 -11.49 15.62
N PRO A 231 4.83 -12.20 16.72
CA PRO A 231 5.19 -13.61 16.66
C PRO A 231 4.12 -14.51 16.05
N GLU A 232 2.82 -14.18 16.21
CA GLU A 232 1.73 -14.97 15.64
C GLU A 232 1.73 -14.90 14.12
N LEU A 233 1.92 -13.70 13.54
CA LEU A 233 2.06 -13.53 12.08
C LEU A 233 3.29 -14.25 11.53
N LEU A 234 4.43 -14.19 12.24
CA LEU A 234 5.65 -14.87 11.83
C LEU A 234 5.49 -16.40 11.88
N ASN A 235 4.81 -16.91 12.89
CA ASN A 235 4.50 -18.34 13.05
C ASN A 235 3.47 -18.82 12.01
N ALA A 236 2.53 -17.96 11.61
CA ALA A 236 1.56 -18.23 10.52
C ALA A 236 2.25 -18.43 9.15
N GLY A 237 3.52 -18.00 9.01
CA GLY A 237 4.29 -18.18 7.79
C GLY A 237 4.35 -16.96 6.87
N VAL A 238 3.89 -15.79 7.32
CA VAL A 238 4.01 -14.53 6.58
C VAL A 238 5.47 -14.25 6.24
N LYS A 239 5.74 -13.89 4.98
CA LYS A 239 7.08 -13.65 4.45
C LYS A 239 7.47 -12.19 4.40
N SER A 240 6.51 -11.29 4.20
CA SER A 240 6.77 -9.85 4.12
C SER A 240 5.84 -9.07 5.04
N LEU A 241 6.43 -8.22 5.87
CA LEU A 241 5.77 -7.37 6.85
C LEU A 241 5.82 -5.93 6.37
N LYS A 242 4.67 -5.38 5.96
CA LYS A 242 4.59 -4.07 5.33
C LYS A 242 4.18 -2.97 6.29
N ILE A 243 4.97 -1.91 6.37
CA ILE A 243 4.65 -0.69 7.10
C ILE A 243 3.95 0.29 6.16
N GLU A 244 2.75 0.77 6.50
CA GLU A 244 2.08 1.86 5.76
C GLU A 244 2.64 3.21 6.19
N GLY A 245 2.99 4.09 5.22
CA GLY A 245 3.50 5.40 5.60
C GLY A 245 4.22 6.21 4.53
N ARG A 246 3.99 6.02 3.22
CA ARG A 246 4.67 6.78 2.15
C ARG A 246 4.54 8.31 2.24
N MET A 247 3.49 8.80 2.87
CA MET A 247 3.28 10.24 3.12
C MET A 247 3.78 10.68 4.51
N LYS A 248 4.60 9.86 5.16
CA LYS A 248 5.12 10.15 6.51
C LYS A 248 6.55 10.69 6.44
N ARG A 249 6.94 11.37 7.51
CA ARG A 249 8.28 11.96 7.66
C ARG A 249 9.34 10.87 7.86
N PRO A 250 10.61 11.15 7.54
CA PRO A 250 11.72 10.21 7.73
C PRO A 250 11.81 9.65 9.14
N GLU A 251 11.55 10.45 10.17
CA GLU A 251 11.63 10.07 11.57
C GLU A 251 10.58 9.00 11.95
N TYR A 252 9.35 9.10 11.38
CA TYR A 252 8.34 8.06 11.51
C TYR A 252 8.82 6.76 10.88
N VAL A 253 9.36 6.84 9.66
CA VAL A 253 9.84 5.66 8.94
C VAL A 253 10.97 5.00 9.73
N TYR A 254 11.92 5.77 10.25
CA TYR A 254 13.04 5.26 11.04
C TYR A 254 12.58 4.54 12.30
N ILE A 255 11.81 5.23 13.17
CA ILE A 255 11.41 4.68 14.47
C ILE A 255 10.56 3.43 14.31
N VAL A 256 9.57 3.45 13.42
CA VAL A 256 8.68 2.30 13.21
C VAL A 256 9.45 1.12 12.62
N THR A 257 10.23 1.33 11.56
CA THR A 257 11.03 0.28 10.93
C THR A 257 12.04 -0.31 11.92
N LYS A 258 12.74 0.52 12.68
CA LYS A 258 13.71 0.09 13.69
C LYS A 258 13.07 -0.79 14.75
N THR A 259 11.87 -0.41 15.22
CA THR A 259 11.15 -1.17 16.26
C THR A 259 10.70 -2.54 15.74
N PHE A 260 10.16 -2.62 14.53
CA PHE A 260 9.80 -3.91 13.92
C PHE A 260 11.04 -4.76 13.61
N ARG A 261 12.16 -4.16 13.20
CA ARG A 261 13.42 -4.89 12.99
C ARG A 261 13.91 -5.53 14.28
N GLU A 262 13.92 -4.78 15.38
CA GLU A 262 14.30 -5.28 16.71
C GLU A 262 13.40 -6.44 17.17
N ALA A 263 12.09 -6.36 16.90
CA ALA A 263 11.13 -7.42 17.22
C ALA A 263 11.36 -8.69 16.37
N ILE A 264 11.63 -8.55 15.07
CA ILE A 264 11.94 -9.68 14.18
C ILE A 264 13.27 -10.35 14.60
N ASP A 265 14.29 -9.55 14.91
CA ASP A 265 15.60 -10.08 15.35
C ASP A 265 15.45 -10.85 16.66
N ALA A 266 14.66 -10.34 17.62
CA ALA A 266 14.37 -11.05 18.86
C ALA A 266 13.64 -12.39 18.62
N TRP A 267 12.68 -12.42 17.68
CA TRP A 267 12.00 -13.67 17.30
C TRP A 267 12.98 -14.70 16.69
N TYR A 268 13.91 -14.28 15.82
CA TYR A 268 14.95 -15.18 15.29
C TYR A 268 15.86 -15.74 16.36
N GLU A 269 16.15 -14.95 17.39
CA GLU A 269 16.96 -15.35 18.55
C GLU A 269 16.18 -16.16 19.58
N GLY A 270 14.89 -16.37 19.37
CA GLY A 270 14.00 -17.08 20.31
C GLY A 270 13.77 -16.31 21.61
N ARG A 271 13.96 -14.98 21.58
CA ARG A 271 13.71 -14.06 22.70
C ARG A 271 12.33 -13.45 22.61
N GLU A 272 11.68 -13.27 23.76
CA GLU A 272 10.48 -12.45 23.83
C GLU A 272 10.84 -10.96 23.65
N TYR A 273 10.06 -10.25 22.85
CA TYR A 273 10.24 -8.81 22.61
C TYR A 273 9.06 -8.04 23.18
N HIS A 274 9.36 -7.13 24.09
CA HIS A 274 8.40 -6.19 24.63
C HIS A 274 8.84 -4.76 24.26
N VAL A 275 7.95 -4.04 23.58
CA VAL A 275 8.21 -2.64 23.29
C VAL A 275 8.29 -1.83 24.58
N SER A 276 9.36 -1.06 24.78
CA SER A 276 9.49 -0.22 25.97
C SER A 276 8.45 0.91 25.94
N ALA A 277 8.01 1.37 27.12
CA ALA A 277 7.09 2.49 27.23
C ALA A 277 7.65 3.76 26.56
N GLU A 278 8.97 3.96 26.59
CA GLU A 278 9.63 5.07 25.91
C GLU A 278 9.54 4.95 24.38
N ARG A 279 9.82 3.75 23.85
CA ARG A 279 9.71 3.51 22.40
C ARG A 279 8.25 3.66 21.92
N LEU A 280 7.28 3.20 22.69
CA LEU A 280 5.87 3.38 22.37
C LEU A 280 5.50 4.87 22.32
N LYS A 281 5.96 5.67 23.29
CA LYS A 281 5.80 7.14 23.24
C LYS A 281 6.43 7.78 22.01
N GLN A 282 7.64 7.35 21.63
CA GLN A 282 8.29 7.83 20.41
C GLN A 282 7.41 7.53 19.18
N MET A 283 6.87 6.32 19.05
CA MET A 283 5.97 5.94 17.94
C MET A 283 4.69 6.78 17.95
N GLU A 284 4.09 7.00 19.13
CA GLU A 284 2.88 7.83 19.29
C GLU A 284 3.15 9.29 18.91
N LEU A 285 4.30 9.86 19.29
CA LEU A 285 4.67 11.24 18.93
C LEU A 285 4.95 11.41 17.44
N MET A 286 5.38 10.37 16.73
CA MET A 286 5.58 10.46 15.28
C MET A 286 4.24 10.57 14.54
N PHE A 287 3.32 9.66 14.77
CA PHE A 287 1.95 9.76 14.25
C PHE A 287 1.07 8.58 14.70
N HIS A 288 -0.13 8.87 15.23
CA HIS A 288 -1.20 7.87 15.38
C HIS A 288 -2.59 8.52 15.46
N ARG A 289 -3.63 7.71 15.17
CA ARG A 289 -5.05 8.03 15.38
C ARG A 289 -5.67 7.18 16.50
N GLY A 290 -4.86 6.73 17.45
CA GLY A 290 -5.09 5.59 18.31
C GLY A 290 -4.65 4.32 17.60
N PHE A 291 -4.28 3.27 18.36
CA PHE A 291 -3.86 1.98 17.81
C PHE A 291 -4.95 0.93 17.94
N THR A 292 -4.90 -0.03 17.01
CA THR A 292 -5.77 -1.22 16.97
C THR A 292 -4.97 -2.38 16.38
N GLU A 293 -5.30 -3.60 16.80
CA GLU A 293 -4.81 -4.83 16.18
C GLU A 293 -5.53 -5.17 14.86
N GLY A 294 -6.55 -4.37 14.50
CA GLY A 294 -7.27 -4.50 13.23
C GLY A 294 -8.13 -5.74 13.12
N HIS A 295 -8.46 -6.10 11.89
CA HIS A 295 -9.20 -7.32 11.59
C HIS A 295 -8.33 -8.57 11.74
N ILE A 296 -7.03 -8.45 11.60
CA ILE A 296 -6.09 -9.57 11.71
C ILE A 296 -6.32 -10.35 13.02
N PHE A 297 -6.53 -9.64 14.10
CA PHE A 297 -6.73 -10.24 15.42
C PHE A 297 -8.12 -9.98 16.02
N HIS A 298 -9.13 -9.84 15.12
CA HIS A 298 -10.54 -9.70 15.50
C HIS A 298 -10.83 -8.55 16.49
N ALA A 299 -10.09 -7.45 16.38
CA ALA A 299 -10.39 -6.29 17.21
C ALA A 299 -11.85 -5.84 16.99
N GLY A 300 -12.62 -5.70 18.05
CA GLY A 300 -14.02 -5.29 17.97
C GLY A 300 -14.20 -3.90 17.36
N VAL A 301 -15.40 -3.59 16.88
CA VAL A 301 -15.72 -2.28 16.22
C VAL A 301 -15.31 -1.09 17.11
N LYS A 302 -15.49 -1.17 18.44
CA LYS A 302 -15.08 -0.11 19.37
C LYS A 302 -13.57 0.10 19.41
N ASP A 303 -12.81 -0.98 19.23
CA ASP A 303 -11.34 -0.97 19.30
C ASP A 303 -10.74 -0.57 17.96
N ARG A 304 -11.43 -0.82 16.84
CA ARG A 304 -11.00 -0.40 15.50
C ARG A 304 -11.31 1.05 15.17
N MET A 305 -12.40 1.62 15.69
CA MET A 305 -12.91 2.92 15.27
C MET A 305 -12.49 4.06 16.19
N ASN A 306 -12.21 5.23 15.59
CA ASN A 306 -11.97 6.48 16.30
C ASN A 306 -13.00 7.55 15.88
N PRO A 307 -14.17 7.60 16.53
CA PRO A 307 -15.22 8.55 16.19
C PRO A 307 -14.92 9.99 16.62
N TYR A 308 -13.85 10.22 17.36
CA TYR A 308 -13.57 11.52 17.98
C TYR A 308 -12.60 12.37 17.16
N ARG A 309 -11.60 11.77 16.53
CA ARG A 309 -10.51 12.48 15.83
C ARG A 309 -10.04 11.70 14.59
N PRO A 310 -9.97 12.34 13.41
CA PRO A 310 -9.57 11.68 12.17
C PRO A 310 -8.06 11.83 11.87
N ASN A 311 -7.36 12.66 12.68
CA ASN A 311 -5.98 13.05 12.46
C ASN A 311 -5.07 12.62 13.62
N HIS A 312 -3.81 12.99 13.56
CA HIS A 312 -2.82 12.69 14.59
C HIS A 312 -3.30 13.13 15.98
N GLN A 313 -3.26 12.23 16.96
CA GLN A 313 -3.72 12.50 18.32
C GLN A 313 -2.64 13.15 19.18
N GLY A 314 -1.37 12.78 18.99
CA GLY A 314 -0.29 13.17 19.89
C GLY A 314 -0.41 12.52 21.27
N LEU A 315 0.45 12.92 22.20
CA LEU A 315 0.53 12.40 23.56
C LEU A 315 -0.04 13.41 24.56
N GLU A 316 -0.94 13.01 25.48
CA GLU A 316 -1.42 13.89 26.54
C GLU A 316 -0.28 14.23 27.50
N ILE A 317 0.10 15.50 27.58
CA ILE A 317 1.19 16.00 28.42
C ILE A 317 0.72 16.97 29.50
N GLY A 318 -0.56 17.20 29.66
CA GLY A 318 -1.09 18.10 30.69
C GLY A 318 -2.54 18.46 30.48
N ARG A 319 -3.05 19.30 31.40
CA ARG A 319 -4.43 19.81 31.37
C ARG A 319 -4.49 21.29 31.62
N VAL A 320 -5.40 21.95 30.93
CA VAL A 320 -5.67 23.38 31.12
C VAL A 320 -6.17 23.67 32.53
N VAL A 321 -5.56 24.62 33.20
CA VAL A 321 -5.91 25.09 34.55
C VAL A 321 -6.64 26.43 34.50
N ASP A 322 -6.18 27.37 33.64
CA ASP A 322 -6.74 28.70 33.47
C ASP A 322 -6.47 29.26 32.06
N TYR A 323 -7.21 30.29 31.69
CA TYR A 323 -6.98 31.03 30.43
C TYR A 323 -7.22 32.50 30.63
N LYS A 324 -6.21 33.33 30.39
CA LYS A 324 -6.27 34.81 30.55
C LYS A 324 -5.42 35.51 29.49
N ASN A 325 -5.91 36.64 29.00
CA ASN A 325 -5.14 37.57 28.15
C ASN A 325 -4.43 36.93 26.96
N GLY A 326 -5.06 35.94 26.32
CA GLY A 326 -4.46 35.25 25.20
C GLY A 326 -3.35 34.26 25.57
N LYS A 327 -3.27 33.87 26.84
CA LYS A 327 -2.39 32.81 27.35
C LYS A 327 -3.19 31.70 28.02
N VAL A 328 -2.77 30.47 27.85
CA VAL A 328 -3.31 29.27 28.53
C VAL A 328 -2.36 28.83 29.63
N CYS A 329 -2.91 28.62 30.81
CA CYS A 329 -2.20 28.01 31.95
C CYS A 329 -2.43 26.48 31.92
N VAL A 330 -1.35 25.70 31.96
CA VAL A 330 -1.41 24.25 31.89
C VAL A 330 -0.60 23.65 33.03
N LYS A 331 -1.18 22.62 33.70
CA LYS A 331 -0.46 21.74 34.63
C LYS A 331 0.05 20.55 33.84
N LEU A 332 1.37 20.38 33.80
CA LEU A 332 2.03 19.34 33.03
C LEU A 332 2.01 17.98 33.75
N SER A 333 1.80 16.91 32.98
CA SER A 333 1.96 15.50 33.40
C SER A 333 3.18 14.84 32.76
N ASP A 334 3.80 15.50 31.78
CA ASP A 334 5.02 15.08 31.09
C ASP A 334 5.87 16.30 30.72
N THR A 335 7.01 16.09 30.06
CA THR A 335 7.95 17.15 29.71
C THR A 335 7.49 17.97 28.50
N LEU A 336 7.69 19.26 28.54
CA LEU A 336 7.45 20.22 27.46
C LEU A 336 8.74 20.98 27.16
N HIS A 337 9.09 21.08 25.87
CA HIS A 337 10.23 21.86 25.40
C HIS A 337 9.78 23.04 24.52
N GLN A 338 10.65 24.03 24.42
CA GLN A 338 10.41 25.16 23.51
C GLN A 338 10.35 24.63 22.07
N HIS A 339 9.42 25.18 21.30
CA HIS A 339 9.08 24.81 19.92
C HIS A 339 8.31 23.48 19.74
N ASP A 340 7.97 22.76 20.83
CA ASP A 340 7.06 21.61 20.72
C ASP A 340 5.73 22.03 20.09
N GLY A 341 5.22 21.21 19.17
CA GLY A 341 3.88 21.37 18.62
C GLY A 341 2.83 20.83 19.58
N LEU A 342 1.81 21.61 19.83
CA LEU A 342 0.79 21.31 20.84
C LEU A 342 -0.62 21.43 20.30
N ARG A 343 -1.55 20.71 20.94
CA ARG A 343 -2.98 20.79 20.64
C ARG A 343 -3.81 20.67 21.92
N ILE A 344 -4.68 21.63 22.15
CA ILE A 344 -5.71 21.52 23.19
C ILE A 344 -6.94 20.92 22.55
N LEU A 345 -7.40 19.78 23.06
CA LEU A 345 -8.58 19.10 22.56
C LEU A 345 -9.83 19.83 23.00
N ASN A 346 -10.65 20.26 22.05
CA ASN A 346 -11.86 21.02 22.28
C ASN A 346 -13.00 20.56 21.35
N THR A 347 -14.23 20.89 21.71
CA THR A 347 -15.41 20.70 20.90
C THR A 347 -16.03 22.08 20.61
N PRO A 348 -16.36 22.44 19.36
CA PRO A 348 -16.36 21.58 18.14
C PRO A 348 -15.00 21.47 17.42
N ALA A 349 -13.99 22.29 17.78
CA ALA A 349 -12.70 22.31 17.09
C ALA A 349 -11.53 22.42 18.07
N ASP A 350 -10.46 21.68 17.78
CA ASP A 350 -9.21 21.73 18.54
C ASP A 350 -8.46 23.05 18.35
N THR A 351 -7.65 23.42 19.34
CA THR A 351 -6.74 24.56 19.27
C THR A 351 -5.32 24.09 19.11
N GLY A 352 -4.71 24.34 17.94
CA GLY A 352 -3.28 24.14 17.70
C GLY A 352 -2.46 25.33 18.21
N LEU A 353 -1.30 25.04 18.82
CA LEU A 353 -0.33 26.06 19.23
C LEU A 353 1.09 25.48 19.21
N THR A 354 2.09 26.35 19.21
CA THR A 354 3.50 25.98 19.37
C THR A 354 4.02 26.60 20.67
N ALA A 355 4.81 25.84 21.41
CA ALA A 355 5.41 26.29 22.69
C ALA A 355 6.55 27.29 22.45
N VAL A 356 6.30 28.44 21.81
CA VAL A 356 7.33 29.46 21.50
C VAL A 356 7.86 30.08 22.79
N ARG A 357 6.98 30.36 23.75
CA ARG A 357 7.31 30.90 25.05
C ARG A 357 6.69 30.05 26.15
N ILE A 358 7.53 29.57 27.04
CA ILE A 358 7.11 28.82 28.24
C ILE A 358 7.42 29.71 29.45
N GLU A 359 6.39 30.16 30.14
CA GLU A 359 6.54 30.98 31.36
C GLU A 359 6.21 30.11 32.58
N LYS A 360 7.20 29.93 33.46
CA LYS A 360 7.11 29.22 34.74
C LYS A 360 7.45 30.15 35.89
N ASN A 361 6.54 30.34 36.84
CA ASN A 361 6.72 31.22 38.00
C ASN A 361 7.15 32.65 37.61
N GLY A 362 6.58 33.23 36.52
CA GLY A 362 6.89 34.56 36.01
C GLY A 362 8.22 34.68 35.26
N LYS A 363 8.93 33.57 35.00
CA LYS A 363 10.19 33.55 34.25
C LYS A 363 10.03 32.73 32.97
N LEU A 364 10.66 33.15 31.90
CA LEU A 364 10.77 32.37 30.66
C LEU A 364 11.79 31.26 30.86
N VAL A 365 11.40 30.05 30.42
CA VAL A 365 12.23 28.84 30.47
C VAL A 365 12.18 28.12 29.12
N ASN A 366 13.22 27.34 28.78
CA ASN A 366 13.27 26.57 27.56
C ASN A 366 12.57 25.18 27.69
N SER A 367 12.35 24.73 28.94
CA SER A 367 11.67 23.47 29.23
C SER A 367 10.97 23.51 30.58
N ALA A 368 9.95 22.64 30.71
CA ALA A 368 9.25 22.40 31.97
C ALA A 368 8.89 20.92 32.08
N GLY A 369 8.88 20.36 33.28
CA GLY A 369 8.69 18.94 33.53
C GLY A 369 7.35 18.60 34.16
N LYS A 370 7.16 17.29 34.41
CA LYS A 370 5.98 16.76 35.11
C LYS A 370 5.74 17.45 36.45
N GLY A 371 4.50 17.88 36.68
CA GLY A 371 4.06 18.59 37.88
C GLY A 371 4.18 20.12 37.81
N ASP A 372 4.88 20.66 36.83
CA ASP A 372 5.00 22.10 36.63
C ASP A 372 3.69 22.72 36.14
N THR A 373 3.47 23.97 36.49
CA THR A 373 2.38 24.79 35.94
C THR A 373 3.01 25.90 35.11
N VAL A 374 2.64 25.98 33.86
CA VAL A 374 3.22 26.88 32.86
C VAL A 374 2.15 27.70 32.13
N TRP A 375 2.51 28.88 31.71
CA TRP A 375 1.73 29.72 30.80
C TRP A 375 2.31 29.65 29.39
N LEU A 376 1.43 29.45 28.39
CA LEU A 376 1.77 29.40 26.99
C LEU A 376 0.96 30.45 26.20
N ASP A 377 1.55 31.04 25.20
CA ASP A 377 0.84 31.96 24.31
C ASP A 377 -0.20 31.16 23.51
N CYS A 378 -1.47 31.54 23.59
CA CYS A 378 -2.59 30.85 22.95
C CYS A 378 -3.70 31.83 22.63
N ARG A 379 -3.78 32.29 21.39
CA ARG A 379 -4.88 33.14 20.90
C ARG A 379 -5.89 32.28 20.14
N SER A 380 -6.91 31.78 20.83
CA SER A 380 -7.91 30.89 20.27
C SER A 380 -9.33 31.40 20.44
N LYS A 381 -10.20 31.09 19.48
CA LYS A 381 -11.66 31.26 19.55
C LYS A 381 -12.31 29.91 19.15
N PRO A 382 -13.08 29.23 20.02
CA PRO A 382 -13.37 29.61 21.41
C PRO A 382 -12.15 29.48 22.34
N ALA A 383 -12.17 30.21 23.45
CA ALA A 383 -11.12 30.13 24.47
C ALA A 383 -11.02 28.73 25.11
N PRO A 384 -9.81 28.24 25.40
CA PRO A 384 -9.65 26.99 26.10
C PRO A 384 -10.33 27.01 27.49
N ARG A 385 -10.88 25.85 27.90
CA ARG A 385 -11.58 25.69 29.18
C ARG A 385 -10.77 24.86 30.16
N LYS A 386 -10.93 25.14 31.46
CA LYS A 386 -10.32 24.35 32.53
C LYS A 386 -10.67 22.86 32.39
N GLY A 387 -9.69 21.98 32.57
CA GLY A 387 -9.79 20.54 32.50
C GLY A 387 -9.57 19.93 31.11
N GLN A 388 -9.54 20.74 30.05
CA GLN A 388 -9.24 20.24 28.69
C GLN A 388 -7.83 19.68 28.62
N PRO A 389 -7.64 18.52 27.92
CA PRO A 389 -6.32 17.92 27.76
C PRO A 389 -5.47 18.71 26.77
N LEU A 390 -4.18 18.85 27.12
CA LEU A 390 -3.14 19.34 26.24
C LEU A 390 -2.35 18.14 25.69
N HIS A 391 -2.30 18.03 24.38
CA HIS A 391 -1.51 17.00 23.70
C HIS A 391 -0.29 17.61 23.03
N LYS A 392 0.85 16.94 23.11
CA LYS A 392 2.04 17.20 22.31
C LYS A 392 1.88 16.45 20.99
N THR A 393 1.94 17.16 19.88
CA THR A 393 1.80 16.60 18.52
C THR A 393 3.12 16.61 17.74
N SER A 394 4.16 17.27 18.28
CA SER A 394 5.51 17.25 17.73
C SER A 394 6.48 17.53 18.88
N ASP A 395 7.52 16.73 19.01
CA ASP A 395 8.61 16.87 19.97
C ASP A 395 9.89 17.22 19.22
N THR A 396 10.34 18.47 19.35
CA THR A 396 11.47 18.99 18.59
C THR A 396 12.77 18.27 18.95
N LEU A 397 13.00 18.01 20.24
CA LEU A 397 14.23 17.33 20.67
C LEU A 397 14.29 15.88 20.20
N LEU A 398 13.15 15.17 20.23
CA LEU A 398 13.07 13.81 19.73
C LEU A 398 13.31 13.77 18.21
N ILE A 399 12.77 14.71 17.46
CA ILE A 399 13.02 14.83 16.02
C ILE A 399 14.52 15.00 15.76
N ASP A 400 15.17 15.98 16.41
CA ASP A 400 16.60 16.25 16.30
C ASP A 400 17.47 15.04 16.72
N GLU A 401 17.02 14.25 17.70
CA GLU A 401 17.68 13.02 18.14
C GLU A 401 17.59 11.95 17.05
N ILE A 402 16.40 11.71 16.49
CA ILE A 402 16.18 10.72 15.43
C ILE A 402 16.98 11.11 14.17
N ASP A 403 16.99 12.38 13.78
CA ASP A 403 17.76 12.87 12.64
C ASP A 403 19.26 12.61 12.81
N ARG A 404 19.79 12.79 14.03
CA ARG A 404 21.18 12.41 14.35
C ARG A 404 21.40 10.90 14.29
N MET A 405 20.43 10.10 14.72
CA MET A 405 20.50 8.64 14.61
C MET A 405 20.52 8.20 13.15
N ILE A 406 19.65 8.76 12.30
CA ILE A 406 19.61 8.48 10.86
C ILE A 406 20.95 8.82 10.22
N ALA A 407 21.48 10.03 10.48
CA ALA A 407 22.75 10.48 9.91
C ALA A 407 23.96 9.66 10.43
N GLY A 408 23.91 9.20 11.68
CA GLY A 408 24.99 8.43 12.31
C GLY A 408 24.96 6.91 12.02
N THR A 409 23.86 6.40 11.47
CA THR A 409 23.70 4.96 11.22
C THR A 409 24.08 4.62 9.79
N VAL A 410 25.17 3.91 9.60
CA VAL A 410 25.60 3.38 8.30
C VAL A 410 25.34 1.87 8.28
N ARG A 411 24.44 1.41 7.38
CA ARG A 411 24.28 -0.02 7.12
C ARG A 411 25.53 -0.53 6.43
N ARG A 412 26.25 -1.44 7.09
CA ARG A 412 27.50 -1.99 6.61
C ARG A 412 27.35 -3.41 6.12
N ILE A 413 27.86 -3.67 4.92
CA ILE A 413 27.90 -4.98 4.29
C ILE A 413 29.28 -5.61 4.57
N PRO A 414 29.33 -6.82 5.14
CA PRO A 414 30.61 -7.52 5.34
C PRO A 414 31.24 -7.84 4.00
N ILE A 415 32.55 -7.48 3.87
CA ILE A 415 33.38 -7.87 2.73
C ILE A 415 34.69 -8.45 3.23
N VAL A 416 35.26 -9.40 2.47
CA VAL A 416 36.58 -9.96 2.70
C VAL A 416 37.53 -9.40 1.64
N ILE A 417 38.56 -8.66 2.08
CA ILE A 417 39.58 -8.10 1.18
C ILE A 417 40.81 -8.96 1.23
N GLY A 418 41.27 -9.45 0.07
CA GLY A 418 42.56 -10.09 -0.14
C GLY A 418 43.50 -9.15 -0.88
N TYR A 419 44.82 -9.36 -0.72
CA TYR A 419 45.83 -8.57 -1.43
C TYR A 419 47.10 -9.37 -1.76
N ASP A 420 47.73 -8.98 -2.87
CA ASP A 420 49.05 -9.49 -3.32
C ASP A 420 49.95 -8.31 -3.75
N ALA A 421 51.13 -8.22 -3.14
CA ALA A 421 52.12 -7.17 -3.40
C ALA A 421 53.48 -7.80 -3.59
N GLN A 422 53.94 -8.00 -4.83
CA GLN A 422 55.23 -8.62 -5.17
C GLN A 422 56.14 -7.65 -5.93
N PRO A 423 57.47 -7.76 -5.77
CA PRO A 423 58.40 -6.89 -6.49
C PRO A 423 58.19 -6.96 -8.00
N GLY A 424 58.14 -5.82 -8.64
CA GLY A 424 57.94 -5.69 -10.09
C GLY A 424 56.52 -6.00 -10.60
N GLN A 425 55.56 -6.26 -9.69
CA GLN A 425 54.12 -6.45 -10.01
C GLN A 425 53.29 -5.30 -9.47
N PRO A 426 52.13 -5.02 -10.05
CA PRO A 426 51.18 -4.09 -9.42
C PRO A 426 50.65 -4.65 -8.09
N LEU A 427 50.24 -3.76 -7.17
CA LEU A 427 49.44 -4.17 -6.02
C LEU A 427 48.09 -4.67 -6.54
N ARG A 428 47.73 -5.92 -6.22
CA ARG A 428 46.43 -6.51 -6.54
C ARG A 428 45.58 -6.57 -5.29
N LEU A 429 44.37 -6.05 -5.38
CA LEU A 429 43.35 -6.13 -4.34
C LEU A 429 42.16 -6.93 -4.87
N TYR A 430 41.59 -7.78 -4.02
CA TYR A 430 40.39 -8.58 -4.29
C TYR A 430 39.36 -8.29 -3.19
N ALA A 431 38.11 -8.25 -3.51
CA ALA A 431 37.06 -8.19 -2.51
C ALA A 431 35.91 -9.10 -2.88
N GLU A 432 35.36 -9.76 -1.86
CA GLU A 432 34.19 -10.64 -2.00
C GLU A 432 33.20 -10.35 -0.86
N ASP A 433 31.89 -10.37 -1.16
CA ASP A 433 30.84 -10.25 -0.18
C ASP A 433 30.14 -11.60 0.08
N GLN A 434 29.16 -11.62 1.00
CA GLN A 434 28.42 -12.84 1.34
C GLN A 434 27.36 -13.23 0.30
N GLU A 435 27.06 -12.35 -0.65
CA GLU A 435 26.10 -12.58 -1.73
C GLU A 435 26.78 -13.15 -2.99
N GLY A 436 28.14 -13.22 -3.00
CA GLY A 436 28.93 -13.82 -4.05
C GLY A 436 29.47 -12.83 -5.09
N HIS A 437 29.33 -11.51 -4.84
CA HIS A 437 30.00 -10.52 -5.69
C HIS A 437 31.49 -10.55 -5.42
N SER A 438 32.29 -10.74 -6.48
CA SER A 438 33.73 -10.78 -6.42
C SER A 438 34.31 -9.78 -7.42
N VAL A 439 35.21 -8.91 -6.94
CA VAL A 439 35.82 -7.83 -7.73
C VAL A 439 37.32 -7.75 -7.45
N TYR A 440 38.06 -7.14 -8.37
CA TYR A 440 39.48 -6.88 -8.18
C TYR A 440 39.88 -5.49 -8.69
N ALA A 441 41.00 -4.98 -8.19
CA ALA A 441 41.64 -3.76 -8.69
C ALA A 441 43.18 -3.91 -8.66
N GLU A 442 43.87 -3.27 -9.58
CA GLU A 442 45.32 -3.24 -9.66
C GLU A 442 45.83 -1.80 -9.60
N SER A 443 46.96 -1.60 -8.92
CA SER A 443 47.63 -0.29 -8.93
C SER A 443 48.27 0.01 -10.28
N GLU A 444 48.24 1.26 -10.72
CA GLU A 444 48.97 1.70 -11.90
C GLU A 444 50.51 1.62 -11.69
N MET A 445 50.96 1.87 -10.44
CA MET A 445 52.35 1.82 -10.07
C MET A 445 52.77 0.41 -9.66
N LEU A 446 53.90 -0.08 -10.17
CA LEU A 446 54.48 -1.35 -9.76
C LEU A 446 55.12 -1.25 -8.38
N CYS A 447 55.04 -2.31 -7.61
CA CYS A 447 55.74 -2.45 -6.33
C CYS A 447 57.25 -2.51 -6.55
N GLU A 448 57.99 -1.55 -6.01
CA GLU A 448 59.45 -1.53 -6.07
C GLU A 448 60.06 -2.45 -4.99
N GLU A 449 61.26 -2.98 -5.21
CA GLU A 449 61.98 -3.68 -4.15
C GLU A 449 62.37 -2.72 -3.03
N ALA A 450 62.09 -3.06 -1.79
CA ALA A 450 62.31 -2.18 -0.64
C ALA A 450 63.81 -2.02 -0.34
N LYS A 451 64.31 -0.78 -0.41
CA LYS A 451 65.73 -0.45 -0.12
C LYS A 451 65.99 -0.11 1.35
N LYS A 452 64.97 0.30 2.12
CA LYS A 452 65.13 0.71 3.54
C LYS A 452 64.08 0.06 4.45
N ALA A 453 62.80 0.33 4.21
CA ALA A 453 61.68 -0.21 5.01
C ALA A 453 60.65 -0.85 4.08
N ALA A 454 60.46 -2.15 4.23
CA ALA A 454 59.47 -2.90 3.47
C ALA A 454 58.03 -2.55 3.93
N LEU A 455 57.13 -2.63 3.00
CA LEU A 455 55.69 -2.56 3.29
C LEU A 455 55.28 -3.81 4.11
N THR A 456 54.56 -3.60 5.19
CA THR A 456 54.09 -4.69 6.06
C THR A 456 52.61 -4.90 5.88
N GLU A 457 52.13 -6.12 6.15
CA GLU A 457 50.67 -6.44 6.15
C GLU A 457 49.90 -5.45 6.96
N GLY A 458 50.30 -5.12 8.20
CA GLY A 458 49.61 -4.16 9.06
C GLY A 458 49.52 -2.74 8.49
N ARG A 459 50.48 -2.31 7.64
CA ARG A 459 50.41 -1.01 6.96
C ARG A 459 49.44 -1.04 5.79
N ILE A 460 49.36 -2.15 5.05
CA ILE A 460 48.37 -2.34 3.99
C ILE A 460 46.98 -2.38 4.62
N GLU A 461 46.76 -3.21 5.62
CA GLU A 461 45.47 -3.36 6.29
C GLU A 461 44.99 -2.05 6.93
N ALA A 462 45.90 -1.30 7.57
CA ALA A 462 45.58 0.03 8.12
C ALA A 462 45.13 1.06 7.04
N ALA A 463 45.68 0.93 5.82
CA ALA A 463 45.23 1.76 4.70
C ALA A 463 43.89 1.28 4.11
N LEU A 464 43.73 -0.05 3.98
CA LEU A 464 42.48 -0.66 3.46
C LEU A 464 41.30 -0.50 4.42
N ALA A 465 41.53 -0.45 5.73
CA ALA A 465 40.49 -0.24 6.75
C ALA A 465 39.88 1.18 6.76
N LYS A 466 40.45 2.14 6.01
CA LYS A 466 39.95 3.50 5.92
C LYS A 466 38.74 3.61 4.98
N ILE A 467 37.61 3.00 5.37
CA ILE A 467 36.37 2.90 4.59
C ILE A 467 35.17 3.42 5.38
N SER A 468 35.36 4.44 6.27
CA SER A 468 34.30 4.96 7.15
C SER A 468 33.10 5.50 6.38
N ASP A 469 33.33 6.04 5.18
CA ASP A 469 32.31 6.70 4.36
C ASP A 469 31.60 5.71 3.40
N GLU A 470 32.09 4.48 3.33
CA GLU A 470 31.56 3.43 2.46
C GLU A 470 30.63 2.47 3.23
N PRO A 471 29.67 1.84 2.57
CA PRO A 471 28.73 0.94 3.21
C PRO A 471 29.30 -0.46 3.47
N TYR A 472 30.59 -0.57 3.78
CA TYR A 472 31.26 -1.84 3.97
C TYR A 472 31.91 -1.98 5.35
N ALA A 473 31.99 -3.23 5.82
CA ALA A 473 32.80 -3.67 6.95
C ALA A 473 33.84 -4.66 6.44
N ALA A 474 35.10 -4.21 6.32
CA ALA A 474 36.14 -5.04 5.79
C ALA A 474 36.74 -5.98 6.83
N SER A 475 36.94 -7.22 6.45
CA SER A 475 37.84 -8.18 7.05
C SER A 475 38.93 -8.59 6.04
N PHE A 476 40.05 -9.19 6.49
CA PHE A 476 41.15 -9.49 5.61
C PHE A 476 41.30 -11.00 5.46
N GLY A 477 41.31 -11.44 4.19
CA GLY A 477 41.45 -12.85 3.79
C GLY A 477 42.89 -13.22 3.33
N SER A 478 43.01 -13.60 2.05
CA SER A 478 44.33 -13.98 1.45
C SER A 478 45.32 -12.82 1.48
N ARG A 479 46.54 -13.09 1.92
CA ARG A 479 47.60 -12.10 2.14
C ARG A 479 48.89 -12.59 1.51
N SER A 480 49.48 -11.76 0.66
CA SER A 480 50.77 -12.05 0.04
C SER A 480 51.55 -10.76 -0.09
N VAL A 481 52.68 -10.65 0.63
CA VAL A 481 53.54 -9.46 0.63
C VAL A 481 54.98 -9.87 0.55
N GLY A 482 55.61 -9.47 -0.55
CA GLY A 482 57.07 -9.61 -0.74
C GLY A 482 57.85 -8.47 -0.06
N ASN A 483 59.16 -8.45 -0.31
CA ASN A 483 60.03 -7.33 0.14
C ASN A 483 59.82 -6.11 -0.77
N VAL A 484 58.70 -5.41 -0.59
CA VAL A 484 58.26 -4.32 -1.49
C VAL A 484 58.12 -2.97 -0.79
N PHE A 485 58.26 -1.93 -1.59
CA PHE A 485 57.91 -0.55 -1.25
C PHE A 485 56.83 -0.07 -2.20
N LEU A 486 55.77 0.53 -1.62
CA LEU A 486 54.70 1.22 -2.35
C LEU A 486 54.23 2.41 -1.52
N PRO A 487 53.99 3.58 -2.12
CA PRO A 487 53.42 4.72 -1.41
C PRO A 487 51.99 4.41 -0.91
N VAL A 488 51.65 4.85 0.31
CA VAL A 488 50.31 4.67 0.90
C VAL A 488 49.22 5.33 0.05
N SER A 489 49.53 6.40 -0.67
CA SER A 489 48.61 7.05 -1.61
C SER A 489 48.12 6.10 -2.72
N VAL A 490 49.04 5.26 -3.23
CA VAL A 490 48.71 4.26 -4.26
C VAL A 490 47.79 3.17 -3.69
N ILE A 491 48.06 2.69 -2.46
CA ILE A 491 47.19 1.73 -1.79
C ILE A 491 45.78 2.33 -1.60
N ASN A 492 45.70 3.59 -1.19
CA ASN A 492 44.41 4.26 -1.03
C ASN A 492 43.68 4.45 -2.35
N GLU A 493 44.39 4.71 -3.46
CA GLU A 493 43.80 4.83 -4.79
C GLU A 493 43.23 3.50 -5.26
N THR A 494 44.03 2.43 -5.18
CA THR A 494 43.62 1.08 -5.56
C THR A 494 42.42 0.60 -4.72
N ARG A 495 42.41 0.94 -3.40
CA ARG A 495 41.26 0.68 -2.54
C ARG A 495 39.99 1.40 -3.07
N ARG A 496 40.06 2.69 -3.45
CA ARG A 496 38.92 3.42 -4.01
C ARG A 496 38.36 2.76 -5.28
N GLN A 497 39.26 2.33 -6.16
CA GLN A 497 38.91 1.59 -7.37
C GLN A 497 38.22 0.25 -7.04
N LEU A 498 38.75 -0.51 -6.07
CA LEU A 498 38.16 -1.76 -5.61
C LEU A 498 36.74 -1.56 -5.06
N LEU A 499 36.54 -0.54 -4.21
CA LEU A 499 35.25 -0.26 -3.62
C LEU A 499 34.22 0.31 -4.64
N ALA A 500 34.68 1.08 -5.62
CA ALA A 500 33.84 1.51 -6.74
C ALA A 500 33.39 0.30 -7.58
N ALA A 501 34.29 -0.63 -7.90
CA ALA A 501 33.93 -1.87 -8.59
C ALA A 501 32.93 -2.72 -7.79
N MET A 502 33.09 -2.78 -6.45
CA MET A 502 32.11 -3.48 -5.58
C MET A 502 30.78 -2.79 -5.57
N ASN A 503 30.75 -1.45 -5.51
CA ASN A 503 29.52 -0.68 -5.63
C ASN A 503 28.79 -0.96 -6.95
N ASP A 504 29.51 -1.02 -8.07
CA ASP A 504 28.95 -1.30 -9.38
C ASP A 504 28.44 -2.74 -9.49
N ALA A 505 29.22 -3.72 -9.00
CA ALA A 505 28.81 -5.12 -8.98
C ALA A 505 27.53 -5.35 -8.14
N ARG A 506 27.41 -4.68 -6.98
CA ARG A 506 26.21 -4.78 -6.14
C ARG A 506 25.02 -3.99 -6.68
N ALA A 507 25.28 -2.88 -7.37
CA ALA A 507 24.21 -2.05 -7.93
C ALA A 507 23.49 -2.74 -9.08
N HIS A 508 24.22 -3.53 -9.89
CA HIS A 508 23.66 -4.26 -11.02
C HIS A 508 23.26 -5.69 -10.59
N ARG A 509 21.96 -5.96 -10.53
CA ARG A 509 21.43 -7.23 -10.02
C ARG A 509 20.94 -8.19 -11.10
N TYR A 510 20.54 -7.67 -12.26
CA TYR A 510 19.79 -8.45 -13.24
C TYR A 510 20.36 -8.34 -14.64
N ASP A 511 20.70 -9.50 -15.25
CA ASP A 511 20.92 -9.64 -16.69
C ASP A 511 19.60 -9.96 -17.37
N ARG A 512 18.82 -8.90 -17.67
CA ARG A 512 17.43 -9.06 -18.15
C ARG A 512 17.39 -9.42 -19.65
N ALA A 513 16.48 -10.34 -19.99
CA ALA A 513 16.35 -10.89 -21.34
C ALA A 513 15.73 -9.91 -22.36
N GLY A 514 15.23 -8.77 -21.90
CA GLY A 514 14.54 -7.78 -22.71
C GLY A 514 13.05 -8.06 -22.91
N ARG A 515 12.35 -7.04 -23.39
CA ARG A 515 10.90 -7.09 -23.61
C ARG A 515 10.52 -8.02 -24.74
N LYS A 516 9.48 -8.86 -24.53
CA LYS A 516 8.84 -9.70 -25.56
C LYS A 516 7.58 -9.01 -26.13
N PRO A 517 7.15 -9.38 -27.35
CA PRO A 517 5.89 -8.87 -27.89
C PRO A 517 4.68 -9.47 -27.13
N TYR A 518 3.65 -8.63 -26.94
CA TYR A 518 2.37 -9.07 -26.37
C TYR A 518 1.61 -9.91 -27.39
N GLN A 519 0.96 -10.97 -26.92
CA GLN A 519 0.10 -11.84 -27.74
C GLN A 519 -1.35 -11.71 -27.26
N TRP A 520 -2.24 -11.41 -28.19
CA TRP A 520 -3.68 -11.40 -27.95
C TRP A 520 -4.21 -12.81 -27.96
N ASN A 521 -4.92 -13.19 -26.89
CA ASN A 521 -5.30 -14.59 -26.65
C ASN A 521 -6.80 -14.84 -26.74
N VAL A 522 -7.62 -13.79 -26.84
CA VAL A 522 -9.07 -13.94 -26.88
C VAL A 522 -9.51 -14.46 -28.25
N VAL A 523 -10.44 -15.41 -28.23
CA VAL A 523 -11.09 -15.97 -29.42
C VAL A 523 -12.54 -15.55 -29.41
N GLN A 524 -13.03 -15.08 -30.54
CA GLN A 524 -14.46 -14.77 -30.72
C GLN A 524 -15.30 -16.00 -30.38
N LYS A 525 -16.25 -15.83 -29.45
CA LYS A 525 -17.21 -16.85 -29.08
C LYS A 525 -18.51 -16.56 -29.80
N GLU A 526 -18.95 -17.50 -30.63
CA GLU A 526 -20.29 -17.45 -31.25
C GLU A 526 -21.33 -17.84 -30.18
N SER A 527 -21.91 -16.84 -29.53
CA SER A 527 -23.05 -17.04 -28.63
C SER A 527 -23.97 -15.83 -28.69
N GLU A 528 -25.25 -16.05 -28.65
CA GLU A 528 -26.21 -15.00 -28.41
C GLU A 528 -26.08 -14.52 -26.96
N HIS A 529 -25.50 -13.34 -26.80
CA HIS A 529 -25.36 -12.71 -25.48
C HIS A 529 -26.64 -12.00 -25.08
N PRO A 530 -27.00 -12.01 -23.76
CA PRO A 530 -28.07 -11.16 -23.27
C PRO A 530 -27.73 -9.68 -23.59
N LEU A 531 -28.76 -8.90 -23.90
CA LEU A 531 -28.62 -7.45 -24.09
C LEU A 531 -28.81 -6.69 -22.78
N LEU A 532 -29.56 -7.25 -21.85
CA LEU A 532 -29.92 -6.62 -20.60
C LEU A 532 -29.63 -7.54 -19.41
N LEU A 533 -28.88 -7.04 -18.45
CA LEU A 533 -28.65 -7.65 -17.14
C LEU A 533 -29.39 -6.85 -16.08
N SER A 534 -30.45 -7.43 -15.47
CA SER A 534 -31.27 -6.79 -14.46
C SER A 534 -30.96 -7.36 -13.07
N ILE A 535 -30.18 -6.63 -12.27
CA ILE A 535 -29.72 -7.05 -10.94
C ILE A 535 -30.74 -6.60 -9.89
N SER A 536 -31.24 -7.52 -9.07
CA SER A 536 -32.16 -7.24 -7.95
C SER A 536 -31.84 -8.13 -6.74
N ASP A 537 -32.43 -7.83 -5.58
CA ASP A 537 -32.24 -8.63 -4.36
C ASP A 537 -33.00 -9.99 -4.44
N GLU A 538 -34.08 -10.05 -5.18
CA GLU A 538 -34.89 -11.24 -5.40
C GLU A 538 -34.94 -11.58 -6.89
N ALA A 539 -35.07 -12.87 -7.22
CA ALA A 539 -35.21 -13.31 -8.61
C ALA A 539 -36.53 -12.77 -9.21
N GLU A 540 -36.41 -12.20 -10.42
CA GLU A 540 -37.54 -11.69 -11.20
C GLU A 540 -37.58 -12.45 -12.54
N GLU A 541 -38.77 -12.66 -13.08
CA GLU A 541 -38.89 -13.18 -14.44
C GLU A 541 -38.39 -12.15 -15.46
N PRO A 542 -37.54 -12.54 -16.42
CA PRO A 542 -37.15 -11.67 -17.53
C PRO A 542 -38.37 -11.20 -18.33
N VAL A 543 -38.38 -9.92 -18.70
CA VAL A 543 -39.48 -9.31 -19.48
C VAL A 543 -39.18 -9.37 -20.98
N TYR A 544 -37.90 -9.34 -21.36
CA TYR A 544 -37.44 -9.31 -22.74
C TYR A 544 -36.72 -10.60 -23.12
N GLU A 545 -36.79 -11.01 -24.39
CA GLU A 545 -36.20 -12.25 -24.90
C GLU A 545 -34.70 -12.37 -24.64
N ARG A 546 -33.98 -11.23 -24.67
CA ARG A 546 -32.53 -11.17 -24.42
C ARG A 546 -32.19 -10.46 -23.08
N GLU A 547 -33.08 -10.58 -22.09
CA GLU A 547 -32.86 -10.16 -20.73
C GLU A 547 -32.46 -11.35 -19.86
N VAL A 548 -31.56 -11.13 -18.91
CA VAL A 548 -31.20 -12.04 -17.83
C VAL A 548 -31.48 -11.38 -16.50
N SER A 549 -32.26 -12.02 -15.65
CA SER A 549 -32.43 -11.65 -14.26
C SER A 549 -31.22 -12.05 -13.45
N VAL A 550 -30.69 -11.15 -12.65
CA VAL A 550 -29.50 -11.38 -11.82
C VAL A 550 -29.89 -11.18 -10.36
N CYS A 551 -29.68 -12.21 -9.55
CA CYS A 551 -30.10 -12.19 -8.16
C CYS A 551 -28.94 -12.48 -7.21
N ARG A 552 -28.93 -11.81 -6.06
CA ARG A 552 -27.95 -12.06 -4.98
C ARG A 552 -28.22 -13.35 -4.21
N LYS A 553 -29.47 -13.84 -4.23
CA LYS A 553 -29.95 -14.96 -3.40
C LYS A 553 -30.55 -16.09 -4.21
N THR A 554 -30.10 -16.30 -5.42
CA THR A 554 -30.60 -17.39 -6.27
C THR A 554 -30.15 -18.75 -5.74
N ALA A 555 -31.08 -19.67 -5.54
CA ALA A 555 -30.78 -21.00 -5.06
C ALA A 555 -30.15 -21.91 -6.16
N VAL A 556 -30.57 -21.71 -7.41
CA VAL A 556 -30.05 -22.49 -8.58
C VAL A 556 -29.99 -21.55 -9.78
N PRO A 557 -28.79 -21.08 -10.18
CA PRO A 557 -28.64 -20.23 -11.37
C PRO A 557 -28.85 -21.04 -12.65
N ASP A 558 -29.44 -20.39 -13.69
CA ASP A 558 -29.68 -20.96 -15.03
C ASP A 558 -29.49 -19.88 -16.12
N GLN A 559 -29.87 -20.15 -17.36
CA GLN A 559 -29.71 -19.29 -18.52
C GLN A 559 -30.44 -17.93 -18.39
N GLN A 560 -31.53 -17.89 -17.63
CA GLN A 560 -32.36 -16.70 -17.44
C GLN A 560 -32.15 -16.03 -16.08
N HIS A 561 -31.58 -16.78 -15.11
CA HIS A 561 -31.38 -16.33 -13.74
C HIS A 561 -29.94 -16.52 -13.32
N TYR A 562 -29.16 -15.45 -13.37
CA TYR A 562 -27.77 -15.46 -12.95
C TYR A 562 -27.65 -15.15 -11.45
N GLN A 563 -26.63 -15.70 -10.84
CA GLN A 563 -26.23 -15.35 -9.48
C GLN A 563 -25.21 -14.20 -9.48
N LEU A 564 -25.41 -13.18 -8.63
CA LEU A 564 -24.39 -12.20 -8.33
C LEU A 564 -23.56 -12.64 -7.12
N ARG A 565 -22.28 -12.83 -7.31
CA ARG A 565 -21.36 -13.12 -6.20
C ARG A 565 -21.10 -11.88 -5.34
N SER A 566 -20.90 -12.09 -4.04
CA SER A 566 -20.36 -11.04 -3.18
C SER A 566 -18.88 -10.80 -3.52
N PRO A 567 -18.39 -9.56 -3.56
CA PRO A 567 -16.96 -9.30 -3.72
C PRO A 567 -16.13 -9.75 -2.50
N VAL A 568 -16.80 -10.07 -1.39
CA VAL A 568 -16.18 -10.53 -0.15
C VAL A 568 -16.61 -11.95 0.18
N ASN A 569 -15.69 -12.89 0.10
CA ASN A 569 -15.90 -14.29 0.46
C ASN A 569 -14.60 -14.87 1.05
N GLU A 570 -14.42 -14.73 2.36
CA GLU A 570 -13.15 -15.01 3.05
C GLU A 570 -12.76 -16.49 3.05
N HIS A 571 -13.74 -17.40 3.07
CA HIS A 571 -13.51 -18.84 3.11
C HIS A 571 -13.62 -19.53 1.74
N ASP A 572 -13.47 -18.77 0.66
CA ASP A 572 -13.56 -19.32 -0.68
C ASP A 572 -12.29 -20.10 -1.06
N GLU A 573 -12.45 -21.38 -1.33
CA GLU A 573 -11.38 -22.28 -1.76
C GLU A 573 -11.26 -22.39 -3.29
N GLY A 574 -12.17 -21.79 -4.06
CA GLY A 574 -12.13 -21.79 -5.53
C GLY A 574 -12.43 -23.16 -6.18
N THR A 575 -13.09 -24.07 -5.48
CA THR A 575 -13.33 -25.44 -5.95
C THR A 575 -14.72 -25.68 -6.53
N GLU A 576 -15.73 -24.92 -6.06
CA GLU A 576 -17.11 -25.07 -6.52
C GLU A 576 -17.30 -24.47 -7.93
N PRO A 577 -17.98 -25.19 -8.85
CA PRO A 577 -18.26 -24.64 -10.18
C PRO A 577 -19.16 -23.39 -10.12
N LEU A 578 -18.82 -22.35 -10.89
CA LEU A 578 -19.59 -21.13 -11.05
C LEU A 578 -20.22 -21.08 -12.45
N SER A 579 -21.47 -21.50 -12.58
CA SER A 579 -22.22 -21.43 -13.84
C SER A 579 -23.29 -20.34 -13.74
N TRP A 580 -23.53 -19.61 -14.84
CA TRP A 580 -24.56 -18.55 -14.90
C TRP A 580 -24.36 -17.52 -13.76
N THR A 581 -23.16 -17.00 -13.64
CA THR A 581 -22.75 -16.21 -12.46
C THR A 581 -22.07 -14.92 -12.89
N ILE A 582 -22.38 -13.80 -12.20
CA ILE A 582 -21.57 -12.57 -12.28
C ILE A 582 -20.50 -12.65 -11.21
N LEU A 583 -19.26 -12.70 -11.65
CA LEU A 583 -18.06 -12.75 -10.81
C LEU A 583 -17.74 -11.36 -10.24
N SER A 584 -17.37 -11.29 -8.99
CA SER A 584 -17.19 -10.00 -8.31
C SER A 584 -15.78 -9.75 -7.78
N SER A 585 -14.92 -10.77 -7.77
CA SER A 585 -13.53 -10.66 -7.29
C SER A 585 -12.58 -11.51 -8.12
N VAL A 586 -11.28 -11.22 -8.01
CA VAL A 586 -10.21 -12.02 -8.63
C VAL A 586 -10.24 -13.48 -8.11
N SER A 587 -10.66 -13.68 -6.87
CA SER A 587 -10.82 -15.01 -6.28
C SER A 587 -11.83 -15.89 -7.03
N ASP A 588 -12.87 -15.29 -7.60
CA ASP A 588 -13.88 -16.03 -8.38
C ASP A 588 -13.29 -16.62 -9.68
N LEU A 589 -12.16 -16.08 -10.15
CA LEU A 589 -11.47 -16.61 -11.32
C LEU A 589 -10.77 -17.96 -11.05
N ALA A 590 -10.56 -18.32 -9.80
CA ALA A 590 -10.01 -19.64 -9.43
C ALA A 590 -11.00 -20.79 -9.66
N HIS A 591 -12.29 -20.51 -9.68
CA HIS A 591 -13.32 -21.53 -9.86
C HIS A 591 -13.39 -22.06 -11.30
N PRO A 592 -13.76 -23.32 -11.49
CA PRO A 592 -14.30 -23.78 -12.77
C PRO A 592 -15.52 -22.92 -13.16
N LYS A 593 -15.61 -22.48 -14.40
CA LYS A 593 -16.63 -21.52 -14.85
C LYS A 593 -17.32 -21.95 -16.13
N GLU A 594 -18.63 -21.69 -16.21
CA GLU A 594 -19.40 -21.87 -17.42
C GLU A 594 -20.45 -20.75 -17.53
N ASN A 595 -20.47 -20.05 -18.67
CA ASN A 595 -21.39 -18.94 -18.91
C ASN A 595 -21.35 -17.85 -17.82
N ALA A 596 -20.14 -17.52 -17.32
CA ALA A 596 -19.92 -16.50 -16.32
C ALA A 596 -19.66 -15.14 -16.98
N ILE A 597 -20.02 -14.06 -16.26
CA ILE A 597 -19.74 -12.67 -16.67
C ILE A 597 -18.85 -12.04 -15.60
N ALA A 598 -17.75 -11.42 -16.01
CA ALA A 598 -16.92 -10.65 -15.10
C ALA A 598 -17.63 -9.36 -14.70
N GLY A 599 -17.83 -9.12 -13.40
CA GLY A 599 -18.57 -7.98 -12.87
C GLY A 599 -17.76 -6.67 -12.80
N TYR A 600 -18.43 -5.56 -12.61
CA TYR A 600 -17.81 -4.22 -12.56
C TYR A 600 -16.80 -4.04 -11.40
N THR A 601 -16.92 -4.81 -10.32
CA THR A 601 -16.00 -4.81 -9.17
C THR A 601 -14.62 -5.40 -9.49
N MET A 602 -14.49 -6.11 -10.62
CA MET A 602 -13.20 -6.58 -11.15
C MET A 602 -12.41 -5.47 -11.85
N ASN A 603 -12.99 -4.27 -11.96
CA ASN A 603 -12.31 -3.05 -12.42
C ASN A 603 -11.68 -3.13 -13.83
N CYS A 604 -12.38 -3.73 -14.81
CA CYS A 604 -11.94 -3.72 -16.20
C CYS A 604 -12.00 -2.29 -16.78
N CYS A 605 -10.82 -1.70 -17.08
CA CYS A 605 -10.67 -0.28 -17.49
C CYS A 605 -9.91 -0.07 -18.79
N ASN A 606 -9.35 -1.13 -19.41
CA ASN A 606 -8.57 -1.08 -20.66
C ASN A 606 -8.72 -2.36 -21.47
N SER A 607 -8.31 -2.31 -22.73
CA SER A 607 -8.45 -3.43 -23.66
C SER A 607 -7.60 -4.65 -23.29
N TYR A 608 -6.51 -4.48 -22.57
CA TYR A 608 -5.66 -5.58 -22.09
C TYR A 608 -6.31 -6.34 -20.93
N ALA A 609 -7.01 -5.63 -20.02
CA ALA A 609 -7.82 -6.27 -18.98
C ALA A 609 -9.01 -7.02 -19.60
N LEU A 610 -9.60 -6.46 -20.65
CA LEU A 610 -10.70 -7.07 -21.40
C LEU A 610 -10.24 -8.34 -22.14
N ASP A 611 -9.09 -8.28 -22.82
CA ASP A 611 -8.47 -9.46 -23.45
C ASP A 611 -8.21 -10.56 -22.44
N TYR A 612 -7.61 -10.20 -21.31
CA TYR A 612 -7.33 -11.16 -20.24
C TYR A 612 -8.60 -11.84 -19.70
N LEU A 613 -9.62 -11.06 -19.36
CA LEU A 613 -10.86 -11.61 -18.79
C LEU A 613 -11.61 -12.48 -19.78
N LEU A 614 -11.76 -12.05 -21.04
CA LEU A 614 -12.46 -12.80 -22.07
C LEU A 614 -11.69 -14.06 -22.51
N SER A 615 -10.37 -14.09 -22.35
CA SER A 615 -9.56 -15.27 -22.63
C SER A 615 -9.72 -16.36 -21.56
N GLN A 616 -10.26 -16.02 -20.38
CA GLN A 616 -10.48 -17.03 -19.32
C GLN A 616 -11.58 -18.04 -19.73
N PRO A 617 -11.35 -19.34 -19.47
CA PRO A 617 -12.36 -20.36 -19.74
C PRO A 617 -13.68 -20.04 -19.03
N GLY A 618 -14.80 -20.16 -19.76
CA GLY A 618 -16.16 -20.00 -19.23
C GLY A 618 -16.62 -18.55 -19.03
N ILE A 619 -15.77 -17.54 -19.23
CA ILE A 619 -16.21 -16.14 -19.24
C ILE A 619 -16.76 -15.78 -20.62
N THR A 620 -18.00 -15.27 -20.65
CA THR A 620 -18.72 -14.94 -21.89
C THR A 620 -18.92 -13.45 -22.08
N GLY A 621 -18.73 -12.61 -21.05
CA GLY A 621 -18.87 -11.17 -21.12
C GLY A 621 -18.24 -10.44 -19.95
N VAL A 622 -18.14 -9.12 -20.04
CA VAL A 622 -17.53 -8.27 -19.01
C VAL A 622 -18.39 -7.04 -18.76
N ILE A 623 -18.79 -6.80 -17.51
CA ILE A 623 -19.35 -5.51 -17.08
C ILE A 623 -18.19 -4.58 -16.77
N LEU A 624 -18.06 -3.50 -17.54
CA LEU A 624 -16.95 -2.56 -17.41
C LEU A 624 -16.98 -1.81 -16.09
N SER A 625 -15.82 -1.39 -15.61
CA SER A 625 -15.70 -0.60 -14.37
C SER A 625 -16.55 0.67 -14.43
N THR A 626 -17.24 0.98 -13.34
CA THR A 626 -18.03 2.21 -13.23
C THR A 626 -17.18 3.48 -13.09
N GLU A 627 -15.86 3.34 -12.96
CA GLU A 627 -14.92 4.46 -12.91
C GLU A 627 -14.50 4.93 -14.32
N VAL A 628 -14.85 4.18 -15.37
CA VAL A 628 -14.50 4.50 -16.77
C VAL A 628 -15.61 5.34 -17.40
N GLN A 629 -15.26 6.49 -17.96
CA GLN A 629 -16.19 7.37 -18.68
C GLN A 629 -16.41 6.91 -20.13
N ASN A 630 -17.53 7.29 -20.73
CA ASN A 630 -17.90 6.86 -22.10
C ASN A 630 -16.79 7.09 -23.14
N LEU A 631 -16.10 8.25 -23.11
CA LEU A 631 -15.00 8.52 -24.03
C LEU A 631 -13.88 7.47 -23.92
N GLN A 632 -13.55 7.02 -22.72
CA GLN A 632 -12.52 6.00 -22.50
C GLN A 632 -13.02 4.60 -22.91
N ILE A 633 -14.31 4.33 -22.68
CA ILE A 633 -14.93 3.08 -23.14
C ILE A 633 -14.85 2.97 -24.65
N GLY A 634 -15.23 4.04 -25.39
CA GLY A 634 -15.14 4.05 -26.86
C GLY A 634 -13.72 3.74 -27.35
N LYS A 635 -12.70 4.42 -26.80
CA LYS A 635 -11.29 4.16 -27.15
C LYS A 635 -10.83 2.75 -26.81
N MET A 636 -11.26 2.21 -25.68
CA MET A 636 -10.93 0.85 -25.26
C MET A 636 -11.51 -0.20 -26.19
N LEU A 637 -12.78 -0.05 -26.58
CA LEU A 637 -13.45 -0.99 -27.47
C LEU A 637 -12.94 -0.88 -28.90
N GLU A 638 -12.69 0.33 -29.41
CA GLU A 638 -12.01 0.56 -30.69
C GLU A 638 -10.64 -0.13 -30.72
N ALA A 639 -9.81 0.10 -29.69
CA ALA A 639 -8.50 -0.52 -29.60
C ALA A 639 -8.56 -2.07 -29.48
N PHE A 640 -9.59 -2.60 -28.82
CA PHE A 640 -9.81 -4.05 -28.75
C PHE A 640 -10.21 -4.62 -30.13
N GLU A 641 -11.18 -4.00 -30.80
CA GLU A 641 -11.66 -4.40 -32.11
C GLU A 641 -10.57 -4.35 -33.18
N ASP A 642 -9.80 -3.26 -33.22
CA ASP A 642 -8.65 -3.09 -34.14
C ASP A 642 -7.63 -4.23 -34.00
N ARG A 643 -7.42 -4.73 -32.78
CA ARG A 643 -6.42 -5.76 -32.49
C ARG A 643 -6.94 -7.18 -32.65
N ASN A 644 -8.21 -7.41 -32.37
CA ASN A 644 -8.81 -8.77 -32.35
C ASN A 644 -9.76 -9.03 -33.53
N GLY A 645 -10.20 -8.01 -34.25
CA GLY A 645 -11.06 -8.14 -35.44
C GLY A 645 -12.53 -8.42 -35.15
N PHE A 646 -12.99 -8.26 -33.91
CA PHE A 646 -14.40 -8.45 -33.51
C PHE A 646 -14.77 -7.58 -32.33
N VAL A 647 -16.08 -7.28 -32.18
CA VAL A 647 -16.63 -6.51 -31.05
C VAL A 647 -16.76 -7.43 -29.84
N PRO A 648 -16.18 -7.07 -28.67
CA PRO A 648 -16.26 -7.91 -27.47
C PRO A 648 -17.63 -7.81 -26.80
N CYS A 649 -18.08 -8.90 -26.13
CA CYS A 649 -19.27 -8.87 -25.30
C CYS A 649 -19.01 -8.06 -24.01
N THR A 650 -19.54 -6.84 -23.95
CA THR A 650 -19.36 -5.93 -22.85
C THR A 650 -20.68 -5.29 -22.42
N TYR A 651 -20.77 -5.00 -21.10
CA TYR A 651 -21.94 -4.35 -20.50
C TYR A 651 -21.54 -3.04 -19.83
N ARG A 652 -22.39 -2.04 -19.97
CA ARG A 652 -22.33 -0.78 -19.25
C ARG A 652 -23.37 -0.77 -18.11
N LEU A 653 -22.96 -0.39 -16.90
CA LEU A 653 -23.93 -0.02 -15.86
C LEU A 653 -24.58 1.30 -16.27
N VAL A 654 -25.87 1.26 -16.61
CA VAL A 654 -26.62 2.44 -17.07
C VAL A 654 -27.58 2.97 -16.02
N TYR A 655 -28.04 2.13 -15.08
CA TYR A 655 -28.91 2.53 -14.00
C TYR A 655 -28.62 1.76 -12.72
N GLY A 656 -28.68 2.43 -11.56
CA GLY A 656 -28.76 1.79 -10.25
C GLY A 656 -27.90 2.43 -9.17
N ARG A 657 -28.09 1.98 -7.92
CA ARG A 657 -27.34 2.46 -6.76
C ARG A 657 -26.08 1.63 -6.58
N ARG A 658 -24.92 2.24 -6.86
CA ARG A 658 -23.64 1.57 -6.66
C ARG A 658 -23.33 1.44 -5.18
N VAL A 659 -22.64 0.37 -4.82
CA VAL A 659 -22.03 0.24 -3.48
C VAL A 659 -20.77 1.09 -3.46
N LEU A 660 -20.74 2.12 -2.62
CA LEU A 660 -19.61 3.03 -2.47
C LEU A 660 -18.53 2.49 -1.55
N MET A 661 -18.92 1.68 -0.55
CA MET A 661 -18.02 1.03 0.39
C MET A 661 -18.58 -0.30 0.85
N TYR A 662 -17.71 -1.30 0.95
CA TYR A 662 -17.95 -2.59 1.63
C TYR A 662 -17.19 -2.58 2.94
N ILE A 663 -17.87 -2.67 4.08
CA ILE A 663 -17.28 -2.54 5.43
C ILE A 663 -17.48 -3.82 6.20
N LYS A 664 -16.39 -4.50 6.56
CA LYS A 664 -16.41 -5.72 7.38
C LYS A 664 -16.87 -5.39 8.81
N GLU A 665 -17.83 -6.17 9.30
CA GLU A 665 -18.38 -6.07 10.67
C GLU A 665 -18.98 -4.71 11.02
N GLY A 666 -19.17 -3.82 10.04
CA GLY A 666 -19.85 -2.55 10.22
C GLY A 666 -19.04 -1.47 10.95
N ILE A 667 -19.77 -0.49 11.48
CA ILE A 667 -19.25 0.70 12.17
C ILE A 667 -20.01 0.92 13.47
N ARG A 668 -19.55 1.90 14.29
CA ARG A 668 -20.17 2.20 15.60
C ARG A 668 -21.45 3.03 15.48
N ILE A 669 -22.53 2.40 15.04
CA ILE A 669 -23.89 2.96 14.92
C ILE A 669 -24.91 1.96 15.48
N PRO A 670 -26.14 2.39 15.85
CA PRO A 670 -27.23 1.49 16.22
C PRO A 670 -27.56 0.50 15.08
N ASP A 671 -27.97 -0.71 15.44
CA ASP A 671 -28.27 -1.77 14.46
C ASP A 671 -29.41 -1.45 13.50
N GLY A 672 -30.36 -0.59 13.90
CA GLY A 672 -31.47 -0.14 13.09
C GLY A 672 -31.19 1.01 12.14
N THR A 673 -29.97 1.59 12.19
CA THR A 673 -29.61 2.75 11.35
C THR A 673 -29.73 2.40 9.88
N LYS A 674 -30.55 3.15 9.12
CA LYS A 674 -30.84 2.93 7.71
C LYS A 674 -30.00 3.80 6.78
N GLN A 675 -29.45 4.91 7.29
CA GLN A 675 -28.68 5.84 6.48
C GLN A 675 -27.69 6.65 7.32
N LEU A 676 -26.66 7.15 6.66
CA LEU A 676 -25.73 8.16 7.17
C LEU A 676 -25.90 9.45 6.40
N ARG A 677 -25.64 10.58 7.05
CA ARG A 677 -25.59 11.90 6.40
C ARG A 677 -24.24 12.54 6.71
N ASP A 678 -23.55 13.05 5.69
CA ASP A 678 -22.29 13.80 5.90
C ASP A 678 -22.56 15.27 6.29
N ILE A 679 -21.47 16.00 6.60
CA ILE A 679 -21.54 17.43 6.94
C ILE A 679 -21.96 18.34 5.78
N HIS A 680 -21.99 17.82 4.55
CA HIS A 680 -22.41 18.55 3.36
C HIS A 680 -23.87 18.28 3.00
N GLY A 681 -24.56 17.40 3.75
CA GLY A 681 -25.94 17.04 3.54
C GLY A 681 -26.17 15.83 2.62
N ASN A 682 -25.11 15.22 2.09
CA ASN A 682 -25.25 13.99 1.30
C ASN A 682 -25.74 12.85 2.19
N VAL A 683 -26.73 12.10 1.71
CA VAL A 683 -27.34 10.97 2.41
C VAL A 683 -26.87 9.66 1.78
N PHE A 684 -26.54 8.69 2.60
CA PHE A 684 -26.02 7.40 2.16
C PHE A 684 -26.87 6.29 2.76
N PRO A 685 -27.74 5.64 1.98
CA PRO A 685 -28.45 4.45 2.43
C PRO A 685 -27.50 3.34 2.84
N LEU A 686 -27.87 2.57 3.86
CA LEU A 686 -27.11 1.45 4.37
C LEU A 686 -27.84 0.15 4.06
N ARG A 687 -27.10 -0.86 3.63
CA ARG A 687 -27.56 -2.24 3.50
C ARG A 687 -26.67 -3.16 4.31
N ARG A 688 -27.26 -4.12 5.01
CA ARG A 688 -26.51 -5.13 5.79
C ARG A 688 -26.74 -6.50 5.17
N GLU A 689 -25.66 -7.20 4.93
CA GLU A 689 -25.68 -8.59 4.48
C GLU A 689 -24.75 -9.40 5.38
N GLY A 690 -25.30 -10.16 6.31
CA GLY A 690 -24.53 -10.85 7.35
C GLY A 690 -23.69 -9.85 8.17
N SER A 691 -22.38 -10.05 8.20
CA SER A 691 -21.42 -9.14 8.86
C SER A 691 -21.01 -7.95 7.98
N LEU A 692 -21.38 -7.94 6.71
CA LEU A 692 -21.01 -6.87 5.78
C LEU A 692 -21.98 -5.70 5.87
N LEU A 693 -21.45 -4.49 5.99
CA LEU A 693 -22.18 -3.23 5.87
C LEU A 693 -21.81 -2.57 4.54
N GLU A 694 -22.80 -2.32 3.72
CA GLU A 694 -22.65 -1.61 2.46
C GLU A 694 -23.17 -0.18 2.59
N ILE A 695 -22.39 0.77 2.08
CA ILE A 695 -22.81 2.17 1.93
C ILE A 695 -23.17 2.40 0.47
N LEU A 696 -24.42 2.79 0.20
CA LEU A 696 -24.95 2.97 -1.14
C LEU A 696 -24.95 4.45 -1.55
N GLU A 697 -25.02 4.71 -2.85
CA GLU A 697 -25.29 6.03 -3.38
C GLU A 697 -26.67 6.53 -2.96
N GLN A 698 -26.79 7.83 -2.72
CA GLN A 698 -28.07 8.48 -2.37
C GLN A 698 -29.10 8.33 -3.48
N GLU A 699 -28.69 8.65 -4.70
CA GLU A 699 -29.52 8.58 -5.90
C GLU A 699 -29.03 7.45 -6.80
N ALA A 700 -29.89 6.94 -7.64
CA ALA A 700 -29.47 5.99 -8.65
C ALA A 700 -28.52 6.68 -9.64
N TYR A 701 -27.40 6.03 -9.90
CA TYR A 701 -26.50 6.39 -11.00
C TYR A 701 -27.23 6.21 -12.32
N THR A 702 -27.08 7.12 -13.24
CA THR A 702 -27.57 7.01 -14.61
C THR A 702 -26.46 7.31 -15.60
N SER A 703 -26.43 6.60 -16.72
CA SER A 703 -25.45 6.80 -17.79
C SER A 703 -26.01 6.24 -19.09
N ASP A 704 -25.65 6.86 -20.20
CA ASP A 704 -25.90 6.34 -21.55
C ASP A 704 -24.97 5.14 -21.84
N ASN A 705 -25.37 4.28 -22.75
CA ASN A 705 -24.56 3.18 -23.26
C ASN A 705 -24.29 3.30 -24.76
N PRO A 706 -23.47 4.24 -25.22
CA PRO A 706 -23.26 4.42 -26.66
C PRO A 706 -22.34 3.37 -27.32
N PHE A 707 -21.63 2.52 -26.55
CA PHE A 707 -20.55 1.70 -27.08
C PHE A 707 -20.65 0.21 -26.77
N CYS A 708 -21.11 -0.17 -25.54
CA CYS A 708 -21.14 -1.57 -25.13
C CYS A 708 -22.27 -2.35 -25.82
N THR A 709 -22.09 -3.66 -25.95
CA THR A 709 -23.07 -4.56 -26.58
C THR A 709 -24.29 -4.83 -25.72
N GLY A 710 -24.21 -4.57 -24.39
CA GLY A 710 -25.33 -4.75 -23.46
C GLY A 710 -25.33 -3.71 -22.35
N SER A 711 -26.49 -3.62 -21.65
CA SER A 711 -26.69 -2.73 -20.51
C SER A 711 -26.91 -3.53 -19.21
N CYS A 712 -26.44 -2.96 -18.09
CA CYS A 712 -26.61 -3.51 -16.76
C CYS A 712 -27.44 -2.53 -15.90
N LEU A 713 -28.45 -3.05 -15.21
CA LEU A 713 -29.33 -2.29 -14.30
C LEU A 713 -29.21 -2.87 -12.91
N ILE A 714 -29.19 -2.02 -11.87
CA ILE A 714 -29.21 -2.43 -10.46
C ILE A 714 -30.41 -1.82 -9.77
N PHE A 715 -31.39 -2.64 -9.46
CA PHE A 715 -32.61 -2.26 -8.74
C PHE A 715 -32.44 -2.47 -7.22
N THR A 716 -32.93 -1.53 -6.44
CA THR A 716 -32.91 -1.57 -4.97
C THR A 716 -34.29 -1.39 -4.35
N ASN A 717 -34.93 -0.23 -4.59
CA ASN A 717 -36.21 0.15 -3.97
C ASN A 717 -37.23 0.63 -4.99
N GLU A 718 -36.98 0.48 -6.28
CA GLU A 718 -37.86 0.90 -7.36
C GLU A 718 -39.17 0.06 -7.37
N THR A 719 -40.30 0.68 -7.68
CA THR A 719 -41.57 -0.05 -7.87
C THR A 719 -41.50 -0.92 -9.13
N SER A 720 -42.36 -1.91 -9.24
CA SER A 720 -42.42 -2.77 -10.43
C SER A 720 -42.69 -1.96 -11.72
N GLY A 721 -43.52 -0.90 -11.63
CA GLY A 721 -43.75 -0.02 -12.77
C GLY A 721 -42.52 0.79 -13.18
N ASP A 722 -41.78 1.34 -12.20
CA ASP A 722 -40.57 2.09 -12.46
C ASP A 722 -39.48 1.18 -13.07
N ARG A 723 -39.33 -0.05 -12.53
CA ARG A 723 -38.37 -1.04 -13.07
C ARG A 723 -38.70 -1.37 -14.51
N GLN A 724 -39.98 -1.60 -14.86
CA GLN A 724 -40.39 -1.90 -16.21
C GLN A 724 -40.06 -0.75 -17.17
N ALA A 725 -40.35 0.49 -16.81
CA ALA A 725 -40.07 1.67 -17.62
C ALA A 725 -38.56 1.83 -17.87
N ILE A 726 -37.70 1.63 -16.84
CA ILE A 726 -36.24 1.68 -16.95
C ILE A 726 -35.71 0.55 -17.84
N LYS A 727 -36.24 -0.67 -17.70
CA LYS A 727 -35.88 -1.80 -18.57
C LYS A 727 -36.23 -1.53 -20.02
N GLU A 728 -37.41 -0.97 -20.27
CA GLU A 728 -37.90 -0.63 -21.61
C GLU A 728 -36.97 0.40 -22.28
N GLU A 729 -36.66 1.51 -21.60
CA GLU A 729 -35.73 2.52 -22.11
C GLU A 729 -34.36 1.94 -22.45
N ALA A 730 -33.75 1.19 -21.53
CA ALA A 730 -32.43 0.57 -21.72
C ALA A 730 -32.44 -0.50 -22.82
N TYR A 731 -33.50 -1.25 -22.98
CA TYR A 731 -33.64 -2.28 -24.02
C TYR A 731 -33.85 -1.66 -25.40
N GLU A 732 -34.72 -0.65 -25.52
CA GLU A 732 -34.97 0.07 -26.79
C GLU A 732 -33.71 0.79 -27.28
N GLU A 733 -32.94 1.43 -26.41
CA GLU A 733 -31.66 2.07 -26.77
C GLU A 733 -30.71 1.07 -27.46
N LEU A 734 -30.60 -0.14 -26.92
CA LEU A 734 -29.77 -1.19 -27.48
C LEU A 734 -30.36 -1.79 -28.76
N TYR A 735 -31.66 -2.04 -28.78
CA TYR A 735 -32.33 -2.68 -29.92
C TYR A 735 -32.30 -1.83 -31.18
N GLN A 736 -32.30 -0.50 -31.04
CA GLN A 736 -32.15 0.44 -32.17
C GLN A 736 -30.73 0.45 -32.76
N ARG A 737 -29.75 -0.10 -32.07
CA ARG A 737 -28.33 -0.13 -32.47
C ARG A 737 -27.92 -1.45 -33.13
N ILE A 738 -28.67 -2.51 -32.93
CA ILE A 738 -28.48 -3.83 -33.53
C ILE A 738 -29.21 -3.89 -34.89
#